data_ab093ad32e4f686cffcfcad9b267c127
#
_entry.id   ab093ad32e4f686cffcfcad9b267c127
#
_cell.length_a   1.000
_cell.length_b   1.000
_cell.length_c   1.000
_cell.angle_alpha   90.00
_cell.angle_beta   90.00
_cell.angle_gamma   90.00
#
_symmetry.space_group_name_H-M   'P 1'
#
loop_
_entity.id
_entity.type
_entity.pdbx_description
1 polymer ?
#
loop_
_entity_poly.entity_id
_entity_poly.type
_entity_poly.pdbx_seq_one_letter_code
_entity_poly.pdbx_strand_id
1 'polypeptide(L)'
;MAIDVVAAKLEQANEIKKQIRAAANTQDVSIPEDAPFADYPGYIAAIPGHLQEKTLTPTAEGVDALPDEEYDGFSRVQIPAEPNFDPQYVAKGKSLWGLVGEAEIPEFNVSEFFAGTLTEFTFNSNTALRNYAFYNWNTLKSVTMNALETLGSYVFQNNTVLTTLNFPSLKKIGTYAMYGCTALTHLNFENVEQIDAHALYNCKAVTGIGTIKAKTLGSYACYYLGNTAAEGFAYAPEEAATVGTYAFEYAKVTSVEGPIASVGSYAFAYCSSLTKLHPTINGSVGSYGFAYCYAVNDVDLSECVITALNTYAFYCLGASRSNPSANVFELDFRKSTFTTVNQYALAGTSSYKLQYANIYLPTTVKTISTYAFTYCDNISVYFYTATPPTLSGSTCFSSSTNYKLFVPYGSLHAYKTATYWSSLTAYIIGYAPEGTFEAGAELPTYDDAGYALTWYTDAAKTNAVTVAPESGDLYCEGGDRIMWVITASESESAHLTYTGTDGNVYQGNPAYIPVENTAVTVDIVLVDDYEYKAYLGSTQIEFPYELALTADTELKYFVMDGSFNADFTTATWAEIQYAVLAGAATALYADYVGTTRAITLKNGTKMNVRLVNCTDDMYERSDGTKTGFVLQFEELYPTKYYMNSSSTNSGGWNGSYMRNTVMPIILAQLPDDLQAVLATVKIKGCNGGSSSTINTSQDKLFLPAEREIFASNTYSRTEEWSALKQWQYYANNSAASIRIKKLSGTATVWWLRSPRSGYSTYFVLVYTSGAVSISYAYYSYGVAPGFCI
;
A
#
# COMPACT_ATOMS: atom_id res chain seq x y z
N MET A 1 -18.34 22.88 0.94
CA MET A 1 -18.94 24.25 1.02
C MET A 1 -17.90 25.35 1.28
N ALA A 2 -17.09 25.33 2.34
CA ALA A 2 -16.11 26.42 2.56
C ALA A 2 -14.96 26.44 1.56
N ILE A 3 -14.47 25.28 1.13
CA ILE A 3 -13.39 25.16 0.13
C ILE A 3 -13.86 25.62 -1.26
N ASP A 4 -15.08 25.30 -1.64
CA ASP A 4 -15.65 25.69 -2.93
C ASP A 4 -15.87 27.21 -3.03
N VAL A 5 -16.19 27.86 -1.92
CA VAL A 5 -16.32 29.32 -1.85
C VAL A 5 -14.97 30.01 -1.95
N VAL A 6 -13.92 29.46 -1.35
CA VAL A 6 -12.54 30.00 -1.46
C VAL A 6 -11.99 29.79 -2.87
N ALA A 7 -12.21 28.63 -3.46
CA ALA A 7 -11.81 28.34 -4.84
C ALA A 7 -12.49 29.29 -5.84
N ALA A 8 -13.81 29.48 -5.71
CA ALA A 8 -14.56 30.40 -6.56
C ALA A 8 -14.10 31.87 -6.42
N LYS A 9 -13.75 32.30 -5.18
CA LYS A 9 -13.23 33.66 -4.93
C LYS A 9 -11.80 33.84 -5.48
N LEU A 10 -10.97 32.81 -5.41
CA LEU A 10 -9.64 32.84 -6.01
C LEU A 10 -9.71 32.90 -7.55
N GLU A 11 -10.64 32.16 -8.12
CA GLU A 11 -10.93 32.19 -9.57
C GLU A 11 -11.44 33.55 -10.02
N GLN A 12 -12.31 34.17 -9.24
CA GLN A 12 -12.83 35.52 -9.49
C GLN A 12 -11.70 36.58 -9.37
N ALA A 13 -10.84 36.48 -8.37
CA ALA A 13 -9.69 37.37 -8.22
C ALA A 13 -8.69 37.23 -9.39
N ASN A 14 -8.46 36.03 -9.87
CA ASN A 14 -7.60 35.77 -11.03
C ASN A 14 -8.23 36.28 -12.33
N GLU A 15 -9.54 36.21 -12.48
CA GLU A 15 -10.24 36.78 -13.64
C GLU A 15 -10.18 38.32 -13.64
N ILE A 16 -10.32 38.96 -12.47
CA ILE A 16 -10.11 40.41 -12.32
C ILE A 16 -8.67 40.81 -12.68
N LYS A 17 -7.67 40.07 -12.21
CA LYS A 17 -6.25 40.29 -12.60
C LYS A 17 -6.08 40.26 -14.13
N LYS A 18 -6.67 39.28 -14.79
CA LYS A 18 -6.62 39.10 -16.24
C LYS A 18 -7.29 40.23 -17.01
N GLN A 19 -8.41 40.73 -16.50
CA GLN A 19 -9.15 41.86 -17.10
C GLN A 19 -8.37 43.18 -16.94
N ILE A 20 -7.79 43.47 -15.77
CA ILE A 20 -6.95 44.64 -15.54
C ILE A 20 -5.72 44.59 -16.44
N ARG A 21 -5.08 43.42 -16.57
CA ARG A 21 -3.92 43.23 -17.47
C ARG A 21 -4.29 43.46 -18.93
N ALA A 22 -5.44 42.93 -19.37
CA ALA A 22 -5.91 43.14 -20.73
C ALA A 22 -6.17 44.63 -21.00
N ALA A 23 -6.81 45.33 -20.06
CA ALA A 23 -7.03 46.78 -20.17
C ALA A 23 -5.74 47.59 -20.18
N ALA A 24 -4.77 47.29 -19.33
CA ALA A 24 -3.45 47.96 -19.29
C ALA A 24 -2.66 47.71 -20.59
N ASN A 25 -2.69 46.50 -21.12
CA ASN A 25 -2.03 46.14 -22.38
C ASN A 25 -2.62 46.87 -23.59
N THR A 26 -3.88 47.28 -23.57
CA THR A 26 -4.46 48.14 -24.61
C THR A 26 -3.96 49.57 -24.58
N GLN A 27 -3.26 49.97 -23.51
CA GLN A 27 -2.69 51.30 -23.26
C GLN A 27 -1.15 51.25 -23.24
N ASP A 28 -0.52 50.28 -23.91
CA ASP A 28 0.93 50.04 -23.98
C ASP A 28 1.67 49.86 -22.63
N VAL A 29 0.93 49.52 -21.57
CA VAL A 29 1.53 49.15 -20.27
C VAL A 29 1.49 47.65 -20.08
N SER A 30 2.64 47.00 -20.15
CA SER A 30 2.76 45.55 -19.99
C SER A 30 2.83 45.17 -18.51
N ILE A 31 1.82 44.44 -18.04
CA ILE A 31 1.80 43.82 -16.70
C ILE A 31 2.24 42.35 -16.83
N PRO A 32 3.32 41.87 -16.20
CA PRO A 32 3.76 40.49 -16.24
C PRO A 32 2.67 39.51 -15.79
N GLU A 33 2.69 38.31 -16.33
CA GLU A 33 1.64 37.31 -16.04
C GLU A 33 1.67 36.80 -14.58
N ASP A 34 2.85 36.80 -14.00
CA ASP A 34 3.14 36.38 -12.62
C ASP A 34 3.17 37.54 -11.61
N ALA A 35 2.92 38.79 -12.05
CA ALA A 35 2.95 39.94 -11.17
C ALA A 35 2.02 39.78 -9.95
N PRO A 36 2.51 39.99 -8.70
CA PRO A 36 1.67 40.00 -7.51
C PRO A 36 0.57 41.08 -7.60
N PHE A 37 -0.61 40.81 -7.02
CA PHE A 37 -1.72 41.79 -7.05
C PHE A 37 -1.34 43.12 -6.36
N ALA A 38 -0.45 43.06 -5.39
CA ALA A 38 0.07 44.26 -4.68
C ALA A 38 0.81 45.25 -5.59
N ASP A 39 1.35 44.76 -6.71
CA ASP A 39 2.16 45.59 -7.61
C ASP A 39 1.31 46.24 -8.72
N TYR A 40 0.05 45.86 -8.89
CA TYR A 40 -0.86 46.38 -9.90
C TYR A 40 -1.08 47.90 -9.83
N PRO A 41 -1.16 48.55 -8.64
CA PRO A 41 -1.25 49.99 -8.56
C PRO A 41 -0.07 50.70 -9.26
N GLY A 42 1.15 50.17 -9.19
CA GLY A 42 2.33 50.71 -9.85
C GLY A 42 2.23 50.62 -11.39
N TYR A 43 1.74 49.52 -11.91
CA TYR A 43 1.50 49.33 -13.35
C TYR A 43 0.36 50.21 -13.86
N ILE A 44 -0.74 50.33 -13.09
CA ILE A 44 -1.87 51.19 -13.45
C ILE A 44 -1.46 52.65 -13.46
N ALA A 45 -0.63 53.11 -12.50
CA ALA A 45 -0.09 54.48 -12.47
C ALA A 45 0.80 54.82 -13.66
N ALA A 46 1.34 53.84 -14.35
CA ALA A 46 2.17 53.99 -15.54
C ALA A 46 1.37 54.12 -16.86
N ILE A 47 0.03 53.98 -16.84
CA ILE A 47 -0.79 54.09 -18.04
C ILE A 47 -0.84 55.57 -18.47
N PRO A 48 -0.42 55.93 -19.68
CA PRO A 48 -0.53 57.32 -20.19
C PRO A 48 -1.98 57.62 -20.54
N GLY A 49 -2.54 58.71 -20.01
CA GLY A 49 -3.88 59.15 -20.42
C GLY A 49 -4.65 59.83 -19.30
N HIS A 50 -5.83 60.32 -19.60
CA HIS A 50 -6.76 60.97 -18.68
C HIS A 50 -7.35 60.01 -17.66
N LEU A 51 -6.56 59.65 -16.62
CA LEU A 51 -7.07 58.83 -15.50
C LEU A 51 -7.57 59.71 -14.39
N GLN A 52 -8.75 59.45 -13.91
CA GLN A 52 -9.34 60.11 -12.75
C GLN A 52 -8.73 59.53 -11.49
N GLU A 53 -8.13 60.36 -10.63
CA GLU A 53 -7.78 60.02 -9.28
C GLU A 53 -9.07 59.93 -8.42
N LYS A 54 -9.49 58.71 -8.04
CA LYS A 54 -10.71 58.56 -7.27
C LYS A 54 -10.37 57.81 -5.98
N THR A 55 -10.57 58.48 -4.85
CA THR A 55 -10.42 57.85 -3.55
C THR A 55 -11.70 57.02 -3.26
N LEU A 56 -11.53 55.73 -3.17
CA LEU A 56 -12.62 54.81 -2.82
C LEU A 56 -12.55 54.44 -1.35
N THR A 57 -13.68 54.58 -0.64
CA THR A 57 -13.79 54.12 0.74
C THR A 57 -14.57 52.82 0.75
N PRO A 58 -13.93 51.66 1.01
CA PRO A 58 -14.67 50.42 1.12
C PRO A 58 -15.70 50.42 2.23
N THR A 59 -16.86 49.83 1.99
CA THR A 59 -17.90 49.61 3.00
C THR A 59 -18.15 48.14 3.20
N ALA A 60 -18.93 47.75 4.21
CA ALA A 60 -19.31 46.36 4.44
C ALA A 60 -20.12 45.76 3.27
N GLU A 61 -20.75 46.60 2.46
CA GLU A 61 -21.56 46.22 1.30
C GLU A 61 -20.78 46.23 -0.03
N GLY A 62 -19.51 46.75 -0.03
CA GLY A 62 -18.71 46.96 -1.23
C GLY A 62 -18.84 48.39 -1.79
N VAL A 63 -18.04 48.72 -2.78
CA VAL A 63 -18.05 50.01 -3.45
C VAL A 63 -18.03 49.80 -4.97
N ASP A 64 -19.00 50.40 -5.66
CA ASP A 64 -19.00 50.54 -7.10
C ASP A 64 -18.41 51.90 -7.47
N ALA A 65 -17.33 51.90 -8.24
CA ALA A 65 -16.71 53.13 -8.78
C ALA A 65 -16.96 53.17 -10.30
N LEU A 66 -17.52 54.22 -10.74
CA LEU A 66 -17.63 54.54 -12.17
C LEU A 66 -16.71 55.75 -12.47
N PRO A 67 -16.03 55.83 -13.60
CA PRO A 67 -15.40 57.08 -14.07
C PRO A 67 -16.44 58.16 -14.26
N ASP A 68 -16.07 59.43 -14.02
CA ASP A 68 -16.93 60.54 -14.40
C ASP A 68 -16.99 60.65 -15.92
N GLU A 69 -18.06 61.26 -16.48
CA GLU A 69 -18.37 61.25 -17.93
C GLU A 69 -17.26 61.84 -18.83
N GLU A 70 -16.25 62.44 -18.32
CA GLU A 70 -15.12 63.08 -19.04
C GLU A 70 -13.87 62.19 -19.17
N TYR A 71 -13.90 60.94 -18.69
CA TYR A 71 -12.71 60.08 -18.62
C TYR A 71 -12.87 58.78 -19.42
N ASP A 72 -11.90 58.46 -20.23
CA ASP A 72 -11.84 57.26 -21.07
C ASP A 72 -11.46 55.95 -20.35
N GLY A 73 -11.37 55.94 -19.01
CA GLY A 73 -10.92 54.79 -18.21
C GLY A 73 -12.07 54.06 -17.49
N PHE A 74 -11.91 52.82 -17.19
CA PHE A 74 -12.73 51.86 -16.42
C PHE A 74 -14.26 52.05 -16.47
N SER A 75 -14.97 51.18 -17.17
CA SER A 75 -16.42 51.15 -17.18
C SER A 75 -17.03 50.79 -15.80
N ARG A 76 -16.26 50.16 -14.92
CA ARG A 76 -16.61 49.86 -13.54
C ARG A 76 -15.42 49.34 -12.76
N VAL A 77 -15.20 49.80 -11.51
CA VAL A 77 -14.38 49.15 -10.48
C VAL A 77 -15.33 48.73 -9.37
N GLN A 78 -15.53 47.42 -9.24
CA GLN A 78 -16.34 46.88 -8.16
C GLN A 78 -15.41 46.27 -7.12
N ILE A 79 -15.44 46.82 -5.90
CA ILE A 79 -14.81 46.21 -4.74
C ILE A 79 -15.89 45.36 -4.06
N PRO A 80 -15.78 44.02 -4.10
CA PRO A 80 -16.77 43.15 -3.45
C PRO A 80 -16.81 43.45 -1.97
N ALA A 81 -18.02 43.35 -1.39
CA ALA A 81 -18.21 43.45 0.06
C ALA A 81 -17.28 42.43 0.74
N GLU A 82 -16.48 42.86 1.71
CA GLU A 82 -15.72 41.99 2.60
C GLU A 82 -16.66 41.53 3.73
N PRO A 83 -17.23 40.30 3.67
CA PRO A 83 -18.26 39.88 4.64
C PRO A 83 -17.73 39.74 6.08
N ASN A 84 -16.44 39.92 6.26
CA ASN A 84 -15.78 39.86 7.57
C ASN A 84 -15.20 41.21 7.97
N PHE A 85 -15.55 42.29 7.29
CA PHE A 85 -15.16 43.65 7.68
C PHE A 85 -16.10 44.12 8.78
N ASP A 86 -15.89 43.68 10.00
CA ASP A 86 -16.69 43.99 11.15
C ASP A 86 -16.02 45.14 11.93
N PRO A 87 -16.72 46.24 12.23
CA PRO A 87 -16.19 47.34 13.00
C PRO A 87 -15.61 46.95 14.37
N GLN A 88 -16.11 45.86 14.94
CA GLN A 88 -15.55 45.31 16.21
C GLN A 88 -14.07 44.99 16.16
N TYR A 89 -13.48 44.76 14.97
CA TYR A 89 -12.04 44.49 14.77
C TYR A 89 -11.22 45.73 14.45
N VAL A 90 -11.84 46.87 14.37
CA VAL A 90 -11.13 48.17 14.24
C VAL A 90 -11.06 48.83 15.60
N ALA A 91 -9.91 49.35 15.96
CA ALA A 91 -9.70 50.01 17.23
C ALA A 91 -10.74 51.10 17.53
N LYS A 92 -11.29 51.10 18.75
CA LYS A 92 -12.29 52.08 19.18
C LYS A 92 -11.79 53.51 18.97
N GLY A 93 -12.58 54.29 18.22
CA GLY A 93 -12.22 55.69 17.91
C GLY A 93 -11.22 55.86 16.77
N LYS A 94 -10.78 54.77 16.11
CA LYS A 94 -10.02 54.80 14.86
C LYS A 94 -10.92 54.46 13.71
N SER A 95 -10.60 54.95 12.53
CA SER A 95 -11.33 54.58 11.31
C SER A 95 -10.36 53.92 10.34
N LEU A 96 -10.80 52.83 9.75
CA LEU A 96 -10.15 52.21 8.63
C LEU A 96 -11.14 52.23 7.47
N TRP A 97 -10.82 53.00 6.43
CA TRP A 97 -11.69 53.25 5.28
C TRP A 97 -13.11 53.73 5.64
N GLY A 98 -13.21 54.60 6.64
CA GLY A 98 -14.48 55.19 7.05
C GLY A 98 -15.31 54.40 8.05
N LEU A 99 -14.93 53.19 8.38
CA LEU A 99 -15.52 52.40 9.47
C LEU A 99 -14.83 52.77 10.78
N VAL A 100 -15.63 53.24 11.75
CA VAL A 100 -15.12 53.56 13.10
C VAL A 100 -15.08 52.27 13.91
N GLY A 101 -13.89 51.96 14.45
CA GLY A 101 -13.65 50.71 15.19
C GLY A 101 -14.35 50.73 16.56
N GLU A 102 -14.86 49.56 16.95
CA GLU A 102 -15.44 49.28 18.27
C GLU A 102 -14.54 48.46 19.18
N ALA A 103 -13.47 47.85 18.60
CA ALA A 103 -12.54 47.01 19.36
C ALA A 103 -11.78 47.83 20.41
N GLU A 104 -11.84 47.37 21.64
CA GLU A 104 -10.95 47.87 22.69
C GLU A 104 -9.53 47.29 22.44
N ILE A 105 -8.63 48.15 22.00
CA ILE A 105 -7.23 47.75 21.84
C ILE A 105 -6.52 47.87 23.18
N PRO A 106 -5.87 46.81 23.70
CA PRO A 106 -4.90 46.98 24.77
C PRO A 106 -3.83 47.99 24.36
N GLU A 107 -3.24 48.64 25.32
CA GLU A 107 -2.20 49.66 25.12
C GLU A 107 -1.00 49.10 24.33
N PHE A 108 -1.08 49.01 23.02
CA PHE A 108 0.10 48.83 22.19
C PHE A 108 0.32 50.08 21.34
N ASN A 109 1.56 50.33 21.01
CA ASN A 109 1.92 51.53 20.26
C ASN A 109 1.49 51.36 18.78
N VAL A 110 0.31 51.89 18.46
CA VAL A 110 -0.29 51.86 17.11
C VAL A 110 0.66 52.45 16.04
N SER A 111 1.44 53.45 16.40
CA SER A 111 2.39 54.06 15.45
C SER A 111 3.55 53.14 15.14
N GLU A 112 4.06 52.40 16.11
CA GLU A 112 5.07 51.35 15.90
C GLU A 112 4.55 50.18 15.07
N PHE A 113 3.27 49.79 15.27
CA PHE A 113 2.63 48.79 14.48
C PHE A 113 2.59 49.19 13.00
N PHE A 114 2.07 50.36 12.66
CA PHE A 114 2.02 50.82 11.27
C PHE A 114 3.41 51.14 10.68
N ALA A 115 4.39 51.48 11.49
CA ALA A 115 5.77 51.67 11.08
C ALA A 115 6.53 50.34 10.90
N GLY A 116 5.96 49.22 11.32
CA GLY A 116 6.64 47.91 11.29
C GLY A 116 7.83 47.83 12.28
N THR A 117 7.83 48.67 13.33
CA THR A 117 8.90 48.71 14.33
C THR A 117 8.49 48.12 15.67
N LEU A 118 7.27 47.63 15.81
CA LEU A 118 6.76 47.01 17.05
C LEU A 118 7.62 45.81 17.44
N THR A 119 8.02 45.73 18.70
CA THR A 119 8.86 44.66 19.25
C THR A 119 8.07 43.64 20.07
N GLU A 120 6.95 44.06 20.65
CA GLU A 120 6.10 43.23 21.51
C GLU A 120 4.64 43.46 21.17
N PHE A 121 3.84 42.40 21.23
CA PHE A 121 2.43 42.47 20.94
C PHE A 121 1.63 41.58 21.90
N THR A 122 0.64 42.19 22.57
CA THR A 122 -0.30 41.46 23.46
C THR A 122 -1.72 41.76 23.07
N PHE A 123 -2.53 40.70 22.85
CA PHE A 123 -3.93 40.82 22.51
C PHE A 123 -4.71 39.62 23.01
N ASN A 124 -5.80 39.81 23.74
CA ASN A 124 -6.42 38.74 24.50
C ASN A 124 -7.84 38.33 24.03
N SER A 125 -8.42 39.00 23.03
CA SER A 125 -9.82 38.81 22.67
C SER A 125 -10.02 37.99 21.37
N ASN A 126 -9.01 37.82 20.53
CA ASN A 126 -9.15 37.10 19.28
C ASN A 126 -8.81 35.62 19.42
N THR A 127 -9.64 34.75 18.86
CA THR A 127 -9.45 33.31 18.82
C THR A 127 -8.71 32.84 17.56
N ALA A 128 -8.54 33.71 16.54
CA ALA A 128 -7.84 33.38 15.30
C ALA A 128 -7.00 34.57 14.78
N LEU A 129 -5.79 34.27 14.34
CA LEU A 129 -4.97 35.17 13.51
C LEU A 129 -5.10 34.76 12.03
N ARG A 130 -5.36 35.77 11.18
CA ARG A 130 -5.48 35.57 9.72
C ARG A 130 -4.11 35.30 9.08
N ASN A 131 -4.15 34.79 7.87
CA ASN A 131 -2.96 34.56 7.06
C ASN A 131 -2.14 35.86 6.89
N TYR A 132 -0.82 35.72 6.93
CA TYR A 132 0.15 36.80 6.72
C TYR A 132 0.14 37.97 7.75
N ALA A 133 -0.56 37.86 8.89
CA ALA A 133 -0.76 38.97 9.82
C ALA A 133 0.57 39.64 10.28
N PHE A 134 1.62 38.87 10.47
CA PHE A 134 2.97 39.36 10.87
C PHE A 134 4.07 38.79 9.95
N TYR A 135 3.77 38.60 8.69
CA TYR A 135 4.72 38.08 7.70
C TYR A 135 5.97 38.94 7.54
N ASN A 136 7.16 38.33 7.64
CA ASN A 136 8.45 39.03 7.55
C ASN A 136 8.65 40.21 8.54
N TRP A 137 8.03 40.16 9.69
CA TRP A 137 8.11 41.22 10.68
C TRP A 137 9.35 41.07 11.56
N ASN A 138 10.51 41.48 11.04
CA ASN A 138 11.81 41.23 11.65
C ASN A 138 12.17 42.13 12.85
N THR A 139 11.24 42.91 13.41
CA THR A 139 11.41 43.69 14.66
C THR A 139 10.70 43.03 15.83
N LEU A 140 9.70 42.20 15.57
CA LEU A 140 8.84 41.57 16.57
C LEU A 140 9.58 40.44 17.32
N LYS A 141 9.69 40.61 18.67
CA LYS A 141 10.38 39.66 19.55
C LYS A 141 9.44 38.80 20.35
N SER A 142 8.28 39.32 20.76
CA SER A 142 7.31 38.56 21.54
C SER A 142 5.87 38.84 21.13
N VAL A 143 5.03 37.81 21.18
CA VAL A 143 3.57 37.89 20.98
C VAL A 143 2.87 37.07 22.03
N THR A 144 1.88 37.66 22.70
CA THR A 144 1.02 37.01 23.69
C THR A 144 -0.45 37.16 23.27
N MET A 145 -1.16 36.01 23.10
CA MET A 145 -2.57 35.98 22.77
C MET A 145 -3.24 34.83 23.51
N ASN A 146 -3.83 35.12 24.65
CA ASN A 146 -4.37 34.09 25.55
C ASN A 146 -5.59 33.32 24.99
N ALA A 147 -6.41 33.97 24.19
CA ALA A 147 -7.60 33.38 23.60
C ALA A 147 -7.36 32.74 22.21
N LEU A 148 -6.14 32.80 21.65
CA LEU A 148 -5.85 32.32 20.31
C LEU A 148 -5.95 30.79 20.22
N GLU A 149 -6.91 30.29 19.45
CA GLU A 149 -7.10 28.87 19.16
C GLU A 149 -6.53 28.46 17.78
N THR A 150 -6.58 29.38 16.82
CA THR A 150 -6.13 29.10 15.44
C THR A 150 -5.14 30.13 14.93
N LEU A 151 -3.96 29.64 14.56
CA LEU A 151 -2.94 30.43 13.86
C LEU A 151 -3.08 30.19 12.36
N GLY A 152 -3.32 31.24 11.58
CA GLY A 152 -3.44 31.19 10.13
C GLY A 152 -2.13 30.81 9.41
N SER A 153 -2.21 30.71 8.10
CA SER A 153 -1.03 30.39 7.28
C SER A 153 -0.10 31.61 7.14
N TYR A 154 1.22 31.38 7.11
CA TYR A 154 2.27 32.38 6.87
C TYR A 154 2.33 33.50 7.91
N VAL A 155 1.65 33.38 9.07
CA VAL A 155 1.50 34.51 10.02
C VAL A 155 2.82 35.07 10.49
N PHE A 156 3.78 34.22 10.90
CA PHE A 156 5.11 34.66 11.38
C PHE A 156 6.23 34.15 10.48
N GLN A 157 5.94 33.80 9.22
CA GLN A 157 6.99 33.30 8.33
C GLN A 157 8.18 34.28 8.28
N ASN A 158 9.40 33.72 8.42
CA ASN A 158 10.69 34.42 8.37
C ASN A 158 10.89 35.49 9.45
N ASN A 159 10.18 35.47 10.56
CA ASN A 159 10.42 36.34 11.70
C ASN A 159 11.64 35.83 12.49
N THR A 160 12.84 36.13 11.98
CA THR A 160 14.09 35.54 12.46
C THR A 160 14.57 36.08 13.84
N VAL A 161 13.96 37.15 14.35
CA VAL A 161 14.24 37.73 15.66
C VAL A 161 13.18 37.41 16.72
N LEU A 162 12.07 36.78 16.30
CA LEU A 162 10.96 36.40 17.18
C LEU A 162 11.44 35.29 18.15
N THR A 163 11.37 35.59 19.47
CA THR A 163 11.86 34.69 20.53
C THR A 163 10.76 33.99 21.29
N THR A 164 9.60 34.66 21.46
CA THR A 164 8.53 34.17 22.35
C THR A 164 7.15 34.28 21.70
N LEU A 165 6.43 33.19 21.66
CA LEU A 165 5.00 33.09 21.34
C LEU A 165 4.28 32.43 22.53
N ASN A 166 3.41 33.19 23.18
CA ASN A 166 2.60 32.70 24.30
C ASN A 166 1.14 32.61 23.88
N PHE A 167 0.73 31.38 23.49
CA PHE A 167 -0.61 31.06 22.98
C PHE A 167 -1.19 29.86 23.76
N PRO A 168 -1.58 30.00 25.01
CA PRO A 168 -1.99 28.88 25.87
C PRO A 168 -3.23 28.13 25.39
N SER A 169 -4.08 28.75 24.56
CA SER A 169 -5.31 28.14 24.00
C SER A 169 -5.13 27.59 22.58
N LEU A 170 -3.91 27.59 22.04
CA LEU A 170 -3.65 27.25 20.64
C LEU A 170 -3.94 25.76 20.36
N LYS A 171 -4.84 25.51 19.39
CA LYS A 171 -5.26 24.18 18.92
C LYS A 171 -4.73 23.86 17.52
N LYS A 172 -4.62 24.88 16.66
CA LYS A 172 -4.23 24.71 15.27
C LYS A 172 -3.15 25.69 14.84
N ILE A 173 -2.12 25.17 14.17
CA ILE A 173 -1.02 25.92 13.53
C ILE A 173 -1.12 25.75 12.02
N GLY A 174 -1.39 26.82 11.31
CA GLY A 174 -1.60 26.82 9.85
C GLY A 174 -0.31 26.64 9.05
N THR A 175 -0.47 26.41 7.77
CA THR A 175 0.62 26.15 6.82
C THR A 175 1.64 27.30 6.78
N TYR A 176 2.95 26.98 6.89
CA TYR A 176 4.04 27.96 6.96
C TYR A 176 3.92 29.00 8.09
N ALA A 177 3.08 28.79 9.08
CA ALA A 177 2.74 29.80 10.08
C ALA A 177 3.95 30.41 10.79
N MET A 178 4.95 29.60 11.12
CA MET A 178 6.20 30.00 11.79
C MET A 178 7.44 29.52 11.02
N TYR A 179 7.32 29.31 9.71
CA TYR A 179 8.45 28.87 8.88
C TYR A 179 9.64 29.82 9.01
N GLY A 180 10.79 29.29 9.38
CA GLY A 180 12.03 30.06 9.47
C GLY A 180 12.15 30.99 10.69
N CYS A 181 11.33 30.83 11.74
CA CYS A 181 11.48 31.53 13.01
C CYS A 181 12.65 30.95 13.81
N THR A 182 13.87 31.21 13.35
CA THR A 182 15.10 30.55 13.86
C THR A 182 15.48 30.94 15.27
N ALA A 183 15.05 32.11 15.78
CA ALA A 183 15.29 32.57 17.14
C ALA A 183 14.16 32.21 18.12
N LEU A 184 13.05 31.58 17.65
CA LEU A 184 11.92 31.22 18.49
C LEU A 184 12.36 30.21 19.54
N THR A 185 12.27 30.57 20.83
CA THR A 185 12.63 29.71 21.95
C THR A 185 11.44 29.21 22.74
N HIS A 186 10.29 29.91 22.72
CA HIS A 186 9.12 29.57 23.48
C HIS A 186 7.85 29.55 22.63
N LEU A 187 7.14 28.40 22.68
CA LEU A 187 5.81 28.22 22.12
C LEU A 187 5.07 27.15 22.93
N ASN A 188 3.80 27.40 23.27
CA ASN A 188 2.95 26.45 23.97
C ASN A 188 2.41 25.37 23.00
N PHE A 189 2.64 24.09 23.34
CA PHE A 189 2.18 22.94 22.55
C PHE A 189 1.10 22.12 23.25
N GLU A 190 0.77 22.42 24.50
CA GLU A 190 -0.06 21.59 25.38
C GLU A 190 -1.43 21.24 24.78
N ASN A 191 -2.06 22.20 24.08
CA ASN A 191 -3.40 22.07 23.52
C ASN A 191 -3.39 21.92 21.96
N VAL A 192 -2.22 21.84 21.33
CA VAL A 192 -2.12 21.80 19.87
C VAL A 192 -2.54 20.44 19.34
N GLU A 193 -3.64 20.41 18.57
CA GLU A 193 -4.20 19.20 17.94
C GLU A 193 -3.79 19.03 16.48
N GLN A 194 -3.50 20.12 15.78
CA GLN A 194 -3.20 20.11 14.35
C GLN A 194 -2.04 21.04 14.03
N ILE A 195 -1.05 20.53 13.31
CA ILE A 195 0.11 21.27 12.77
C ILE A 195 0.14 21.04 11.27
N ASP A 196 -0.19 22.09 10.50
CA ASP A 196 -0.24 21.99 9.03
C ASP A 196 1.15 21.95 8.38
N ALA A 197 1.19 21.79 7.06
CA ALA A 197 2.45 21.63 6.33
C ALA A 197 3.41 22.81 6.53
N HIS A 198 4.71 22.52 6.76
CA HIS A 198 5.79 23.48 6.96
C HIS A 198 5.57 24.47 8.12
N ALA A 199 4.62 24.23 9.01
CA ALA A 199 4.18 25.18 10.01
C ALA A 199 5.31 25.67 10.94
N LEU A 200 6.17 24.76 11.39
CA LEU A 200 7.30 24.98 12.29
C LEU A 200 8.65 24.67 11.63
N TYR A 201 8.68 24.69 10.31
CA TYR A 201 9.90 24.38 9.56
C TYR A 201 11.06 25.27 10.00
N ASN A 202 12.17 24.67 10.41
CA ASN A 202 13.40 25.35 10.81
C ASN A 202 13.31 26.23 12.08
N CYS A 203 12.32 25.95 12.99
CA CYS A 203 12.26 26.56 14.32
C CYS A 203 13.27 25.86 15.27
N LYS A 204 14.56 26.02 15.01
CA LYS A 204 15.63 25.21 15.62
C LYS A 204 15.84 25.45 17.12
N ALA A 205 15.54 26.65 17.61
CA ALA A 205 15.85 27.06 18.97
C ALA A 205 14.75 26.80 19.99
N VAL A 206 13.57 26.28 19.55
CA VAL A 206 12.43 26.08 20.45
C VAL A 206 12.78 25.06 21.54
N THR A 207 12.56 25.48 22.82
CA THR A 207 12.81 24.70 24.02
C THR A 207 11.54 24.56 24.85
N GLY A 208 11.56 23.70 25.86
CA GLY A 208 10.43 23.55 26.80
C GLY A 208 9.15 23.05 26.14
N ILE A 209 9.25 22.36 25.00
CA ILE A 209 8.07 21.85 24.26
C ILE A 209 7.27 20.85 25.10
N GLY A 210 7.97 20.06 25.92
CA GLY A 210 7.34 18.98 26.69
C GLY A 210 6.88 17.84 25.78
N THR A 211 5.58 17.71 25.58
CA THR A 211 4.97 16.67 24.74
C THR A 211 4.09 17.28 23.66
N ILE A 212 4.34 16.94 22.41
CA ILE A 212 3.43 17.25 21.29
C ILE A 212 2.38 16.14 21.20
N LYS A 213 1.10 16.52 21.32
CA LYS A 213 -0.06 15.60 21.24
C LYS A 213 -0.84 15.70 19.94
N ALA A 214 -0.38 16.50 18.99
CA ALA A 214 -1.08 16.78 17.75
C ALA A 214 -1.41 15.47 16.98
N LYS A 215 -2.68 15.31 16.61
CA LYS A 215 -3.20 14.16 15.85
C LYS A 215 -3.08 14.30 14.33
N THR A 216 -2.80 15.50 13.85
CA THR A 216 -2.57 15.76 12.43
C THR A 216 -1.31 16.58 12.26
N LEU A 217 -0.31 15.99 11.61
CA LEU A 217 0.93 16.66 11.22
C LEU A 217 1.05 16.65 9.71
N GLY A 218 1.11 17.84 9.11
CA GLY A 218 1.35 18.01 7.69
C GLY A 218 2.80 17.68 7.28
N SER A 219 3.05 17.69 5.98
CA SER A 219 4.41 17.46 5.46
C SER A 219 5.35 18.57 5.93
N TYR A 220 6.55 18.20 6.40
CA TYR A 220 7.55 19.13 6.94
C TYR A 220 7.08 19.97 8.14
N ALA A 221 6.01 19.58 8.82
CA ALA A 221 5.36 20.36 9.87
C ALA A 221 6.32 20.84 10.97
N CYS A 222 7.19 19.98 11.45
CA CYS A 222 8.16 20.20 12.53
C CYS A 222 9.61 19.92 12.09
N TYR A 223 9.92 20.10 10.82
CA TYR A 223 11.25 19.86 10.25
C TYR A 223 12.33 20.72 10.95
N TYR A 224 13.37 20.10 11.50
CA TYR A 224 14.40 20.75 12.35
C TYR A 224 13.87 21.38 13.64
N LEU A 225 12.67 21.08 14.11
CA LEU A 225 12.13 21.64 15.35
C LEU A 225 13.03 21.31 16.55
N GLY A 226 13.43 22.32 17.30
CA GLY A 226 14.25 22.18 18.51
C GLY A 226 15.66 21.59 18.29
N ASN A 227 16.12 21.44 17.06
CA ASN A 227 17.38 20.75 16.75
C ASN A 227 18.62 21.33 17.47
N THR A 228 18.66 22.64 17.71
CA THR A 228 19.75 23.31 18.46
C THR A 228 19.41 23.56 19.93
N ALA A 229 18.22 23.19 20.39
CA ALA A 229 17.80 23.33 21.77
C ALA A 229 18.63 22.44 22.71
N ALA A 230 18.75 22.80 23.99
CA ALA A 230 19.41 21.96 24.99
C ALA A 230 18.59 20.70 25.27
N GLU A 231 17.28 20.85 25.42
CA GLU A 231 16.33 19.79 25.72
C GLU A 231 15.56 19.36 24.48
N GLY A 232 15.21 18.09 24.38
CA GLY A 232 14.30 17.57 23.36
C GLY A 232 12.86 17.46 23.88
N PHE A 233 11.98 16.88 23.07
CA PHE A 233 10.56 16.75 23.38
C PHE A 233 10.01 15.37 23.00
N ALA A 234 8.87 15.01 23.61
CA ALA A 234 8.13 13.80 23.31
C ALA A 234 7.08 14.07 22.19
N TYR A 235 6.79 13.04 21.40
CA TYR A 235 5.60 12.98 20.56
C TYR A 235 4.72 11.83 21.05
N ALA A 236 3.55 12.16 21.60
CA ALA A 236 2.64 11.20 22.18
C ALA A 236 1.18 11.64 22.00
N PRO A 237 0.59 11.41 20.82
CA PRO A 237 -0.81 11.69 20.56
C PRO A 237 -1.71 10.78 21.42
N GLU A 238 -2.86 11.33 21.87
CA GLU A 238 -3.86 10.58 22.64
C GLU A 238 -4.85 9.85 21.75
N GLU A 239 -5.01 10.29 20.49
CA GLU A 239 -5.85 9.69 19.47
C GLU A 239 -5.01 9.29 18.25
N ALA A 240 -5.55 8.41 17.39
CA ALA A 240 -4.86 7.90 16.21
C ALA A 240 -4.38 9.03 15.28
N ALA A 241 -3.07 9.25 15.25
CA ALA A 241 -2.45 10.37 14.58
C ALA A 241 -1.95 10.04 13.18
N THR A 242 -2.06 10.99 12.25
CA THR A 242 -1.40 10.94 10.94
C THR A 242 -0.16 11.81 10.96
N VAL A 243 1.00 11.20 10.75
CA VAL A 243 2.29 11.89 10.68
C VAL A 243 2.70 12.04 9.22
N GLY A 244 2.76 13.27 8.74
CA GLY A 244 3.07 13.60 7.34
C GLY A 244 4.51 13.30 6.94
N THR A 245 4.77 13.39 5.64
CA THR A 245 6.11 13.20 5.05
C THR A 245 7.07 14.27 5.56
N TYR A 246 8.29 13.88 6.03
CA TYR A 246 9.30 14.75 6.63
C TYR A 246 8.85 15.51 7.89
N ALA A 247 7.76 15.11 8.54
CA ALA A 247 7.12 15.92 9.59
C ALA A 247 8.07 16.30 10.74
N PHE A 248 8.88 15.38 11.23
CA PHE A 248 9.86 15.58 12.31
C PHE A 248 11.30 15.32 11.86
N GLU A 249 11.59 15.30 10.56
CA GLU A 249 12.95 15.03 10.12
C GLU A 249 13.95 16.03 10.72
N TYR A 250 15.05 15.53 11.29
CA TYR A 250 16.05 16.28 12.05
C TYR A 250 15.53 16.99 13.31
N ALA A 251 14.29 16.76 13.74
CA ALA A 251 13.77 17.36 14.97
C ALA A 251 14.38 16.70 16.21
N LYS A 252 14.38 17.42 17.33
CA LYS A 252 14.92 16.91 18.60
C LYS A 252 13.89 16.11 19.40
N VAL A 253 13.23 15.19 18.74
CA VAL A 253 12.31 14.23 19.36
C VAL A 253 13.10 13.27 20.24
N THR A 254 12.67 13.04 21.49
CA THR A 254 13.30 12.11 22.44
C THR A 254 12.51 10.83 22.64
N SER A 255 11.18 10.89 22.51
CA SER A 255 10.32 9.71 22.53
C SER A 255 9.19 9.82 21.52
N VAL A 256 8.75 8.66 21.01
CA VAL A 256 7.56 8.52 20.17
C VAL A 256 6.67 7.46 20.84
N GLU A 257 5.49 7.86 21.26
CA GLU A 257 4.54 7.05 22.01
C GLU A 257 3.11 7.28 21.52
N GLY A 258 2.16 6.43 21.92
CA GLY A 258 0.72 6.59 21.64
C GLY A 258 0.29 6.11 20.24
N PRO A 259 -1.00 6.26 19.91
CA PRO A 259 -1.62 5.71 18.71
C PRO A 259 -1.26 6.52 17.45
N ILE A 260 -0.74 5.84 16.43
CA ILE A 260 -0.36 6.43 15.14
C ILE A 260 -1.05 5.65 14.02
N ALA A 261 -1.92 6.32 13.25
CA ALA A 261 -2.62 5.72 12.11
C ALA A 261 -1.69 5.48 10.91
N SER A 262 -0.70 6.36 10.70
CA SER A 262 0.31 6.19 9.65
C SER A 262 1.53 7.07 9.88
N VAL A 263 2.69 6.56 9.49
CA VAL A 263 3.96 7.27 9.49
C VAL A 263 4.36 7.57 8.05
N GLY A 264 4.46 8.84 7.71
CA GLY A 264 4.87 9.29 6.38
C GLY A 264 6.34 8.98 6.04
N SER A 265 6.73 9.14 4.78
CA SER A 265 8.13 8.98 4.39
C SER A 265 9.02 10.02 5.07
N TYR A 266 10.18 9.61 5.58
CA TYR A 266 11.12 10.45 6.34
C TYR A 266 10.52 11.10 7.59
N ALA A 267 9.37 10.67 8.08
CA ALA A 267 8.62 11.37 9.14
C ALA A 267 9.46 11.63 10.40
N PHE A 268 10.25 10.68 10.85
CA PHE A 268 11.15 10.76 12.00
C PHE A 268 12.62 10.52 11.60
N ALA A 269 12.96 10.65 10.31
CA ALA A 269 14.32 10.39 9.88
C ALA A 269 15.31 11.37 10.54
N TYR A 270 16.50 10.88 10.86
CA TYR A 270 17.56 11.67 11.50
C TYR A 270 17.18 12.31 12.85
N CYS A 271 16.18 11.79 13.55
CA CYS A 271 15.89 12.19 14.94
C CYS A 271 16.98 11.62 15.87
N SER A 272 18.14 12.27 15.88
CA SER A 272 19.34 11.80 16.59
C SER A 272 19.22 11.77 18.12
N SER A 273 18.20 12.40 18.69
CA SER A 273 17.88 12.41 20.12
C SER A 273 16.79 11.39 20.51
N LEU A 274 16.21 10.69 19.55
CA LEU A 274 15.16 9.69 19.81
C LEU A 274 15.76 8.49 20.51
N THR A 275 15.39 8.29 21.79
CA THR A 275 15.87 7.20 22.63
C THR A 275 14.81 6.16 22.92
N LYS A 276 13.52 6.55 22.94
CA LYS A 276 12.37 5.68 23.23
C LYS A 276 11.39 5.64 22.06
N LEU A 277 11.05 4.42 21.61
CA LEU A 277 10.13 4.17 20.50
C LEU A 277 9.08 3.13 20.90
N HIS A 278 7.95 3.60 21.46
CA HIS A 278 6.83 2.79 21.95
C HIS A 278 5.48 3.26 21.33
N PRO A 279 5.36 3.40 20.02
CA PRO A 279 4.10 3.78 19.40
C PRO A 279 3.14 2.58 19.31
N THR A 280 1.85 2.88 19.13
CA THR A 280 0.88 1.90 18.65
C THR A 280 0.52 2.25 17.21
N ILE A 281 1.30 1.76 16.24
CA ILE A 281 1.09 2.04 14.83
C ILE A 281 0.02 1.09 14.27
N ASN A 282 -1.05 1.67 13.69
CA ASN A 282 -2.08 0.90 12.99
C ASN A 282 -2.17 1.38 11.53
N GLY A 283 -1.17 1.02 10.73
CA GLY A 283 -1.07 1.45 9.34
C GLY A 283 0.33 1.29 8.76
N SER A 284 0.68 2.06 7.74
CA SER A 284 1.98 1.94 7.08
C SER A 284 3.08 2.74 7.77
N VAL A 285 4.30 2.22 7.72
CA VAL A 285 5.54 2.97 7.96
C VAL A 285 6.15 3.32 6.61
N GLY A 286 6.19 4.61 6.29
CA GLY A 286 6.71 5.14 5.04
C GLY A 286 8.21 4.91 4.85
N SER A 287 8.70 5.13 3.63
CA SER A 287 10.14 4.99 3.33
C SER A 287 10.95 5.93 4.21
N TYR A 288 12.03 5.43 4.81
CA TYR A 288 12.85 6.16 5.77
C TYR A 288 12.09 6.66 7.02
N GLY A 289 10.93 6.09 7.36
CA GLY A 289 10.06 6.61 8.43
C GLY A 289 10.77 6.85 9.75
N PHE A 290 11.62 5.93 10.21
CA PHE A 290 12.46 6.01 11.41
C PHE A 290 13.95 5.79 11.09
N ALA A 291 14.36 6.08 9.84
CA ALA A 291 15.75 5.88 9.45
C ALA A 291 16.70 6.84 10.17
N TYR A 292 17.91 6.36 10.44
CA TYR A 292 18.98 7.13 11.08
C TYR A 292 18.66 7.64 12.50
N CYS A 293 17.70 7.00 13.18
CA CYS A 293 17.43 7.21 14.60
C CYS A 293 18.47 6.44 15.44
N TYR A 294 19.70 6.90 15.40
CA TYR A 294 20.86 6.17 15.94
C TYR A 294 20.83 5.94 17.45
N ALA A 295 20.20 6.87 18.21
CA ALA A 295 20.22 6.86 19.67
C ALA A 295 19.14 6.00 20.31
N VAL A 296 18.19 5.46 19.53
CA VAL A 296 17.13 4.59 20.06
C VAL A 296 17.75 3.44 20.83
N ASN A 297 17.30 3.26 22.07
CA ASN A 297 17.78 2.22 22.99
C ASN A 297 16.66 1.49 23.74
N ASP A 298 15.42 1.94 23.57
CA ASP A 298 14.21 1.39 24.17
C ASP A 298 13.13 1.33 23.08
N VAL A 299 12.76 0.11 22.67
CA VAL A 299 11.83 -0.16 21.56
C VAL A 299 10.75 -1.13 22.01
N ASP A 300 9.49 -0.76 21.80
CA ASP A 300 8.35 -1.66 21.91
C ASP A 300 7.41 -1.45 20.69
N LEU A 301 7.31 -2.45 19.84
CA LEU A 301 6.43 -2.49 18.67
C LEU A 301 5.38 -3.61 18.76
N SER A 302 5.26 -4.27 19.92
CA SER A 302 4.44 -5.46 20.11
C SER A 302 2.94 -5.23 19.91
N GLU A 303 2.48 -3.98 20.10
CA GLU A 303 1.09 -3.59 19.88
C GLU A 303 0.85 -2.98 18.48
N CYS A 304 1.89 -2.90 17.63
CA CYS A 304 1.76 -2.34 16.29
C CYS A 304 1.11 -3.32 15.31
N VAL A 305 0.19 -2.81 14.49
CA VAL A 305 -0.39 -3.48 13.32
C VAL A 305 0.11 -2.78 12.05
N ILE A 306 1.38 -2.99 11.72
CA ILE A 306 1.99 -2.38 10.54
C ILE A 306 1.50 -3.11 9.29
N THR A 307 0.83 -2.39 8.38
CA THR A 307 0.29 -2.94 7.14
C THR A 307 1.27 -2.93 5.97
N ALA A 308 2.24 -2.01 6.01
CA ALA A 308 3.33 -1.93 5.04
C ALA A 308 4.61 -1.43 5.71
N LEU A 309 5.70 -2.19 5.56
CA LEU A 309 7.04 -1.84 6.01
C LEU A 309 7.87 -1.42 4.78
N ASN A 310 7.95 -0.10 4.52
CA ASN A 310 8.53 0.40 3.28
C ASN A 310 10.07 0.44 3.31
N THR A 311 10.66 0.77 2.16
CA THR A 311 12.11 0.81 1.95
C THR A 311 12.80 1.74 2.96
N TYR A 312 13.87 1.28 3.62
CA TYR A 312 14.61 1.99 4.66
C TYR A 312 13.81 2.36 5.91
N ALA A 313 12.64 1.75 6.19
CA ALA A 313 11.74 2.18 7.26
C ALA A 313 12.40 2.34 8.64
N PHE A 314 13.25 1.41 9.05
CA PHE A 314 14.01 1.40 10.31
C PHE A 314 15.55 1.35 10.09
N TYR A 315 16.01 1.93 9.00
CA TYR A 315 17.42 1.87 8.61
C TYR A 315 18.34 2.54 9.63
N CYS A 316 19.36 1.83 10.08
CA CYS A 316 20.30 2.26 11.13
C CYS A 316 19.64 2.58 12.49
N LEU A 317 18.49 1.96 12.81
CA LEU A 317 17.81 2.14 14.09
C LEU A 317 18.72 1.71 15.26
N GLY A 318 18.91 2.59 16.24
CA GLY A 318 19.68 2.31 17.46
C GLY A 318 21.15 1.95 17.23
N ALA A 319 21.72 2.31 16.11
CA ALA A 319 23.08 1.92 15.72
C ALA A 319 24.19 2.54 16.58
N SER A 320 23.90 3.59 17.33
CA SER A 320 24.83 4.24 18.26
C SER A 320 24.45 4.07 19.73
N ARG A 321 23.54 3.13 20.06
CA ARG A 321 23.15 2.90 21.44
C ARG A 321 24.31 2.34 22.27
N SER A 322 24.33 2.71 23.55
CA SER A 322 25.35 2.22 24.47
C SER A 322 25.07 0.77 24.91
N ASN A 323 26.10 -0.04 24.98
CA ASN A 323 26.04 -1.41 25.46
C ASN A 323 24.93 -2.28 24.81
N PRO A 324 24.91 -2.41 23.47
CA PRO A 324 23.82 -3.09 22.75
C PRO A 324 23.69 -4.58 23.12
N SER A 325 24.75 -5.25 23.60
CA SER A 325 24.73 -6.64 24.03
C SER A 325 23.98 -6.86 25.36
N ALA A 326 23.88 -5.83 26.21
CA ALA A 326 23.11 -5.87 27.46
C ALA A 326 21.68 -5.34 27.25
N ASN A 327 21.40 -4.67 26.14
CA ASN A 327 20.10 -4.13 25.80
C ASN A 327 19.70 -4.64 24.40
N VAL A 328 19.22 -5.88 24.33
CA VAL A 328 18.77 -6.50 23.07
C VAL A 328 17.43 -5.89 22.67
N PHE A 329 17.29 -5.49 21.40
CA PHE A 329 16.01 -5.03 20.89
C PHE A 329 15.04 -6.17 20.66
N GLU A 330 13.79 -5.97 21.05
CA GLU A 330 12.66 -6.84 20.72
C GLU A 330 11.82 -6.14 19.63
N LEU A 331 12.16 -6.39 18.37
CA LEU A 331 11.41 -5.83 17.23
C LEU A 331 10.27 -6.78 16.89
N ASP A 332 9.17 -6.66 17.62
CA ASP A 332 8.02 -7.56 17.52
C ASP A 332 6.98 -7.06 16.52
N PHE A 333 6.90 -7.74 15.35
CA PHE A 333 5.93 -7.46 14.31
C PHE A 333 4.85 -8.55 14.18
N ARG A 334 4.70 -9.44 15.17
CA ARG A 334 3.77 -10.59 15.05
C ARG A 334 2.32 -10.19 14.82
N LYS A 335 1.86 -9.04 15.36
CA LYS A 335 0.52 -8.48 15.11
C LYS A 335 0.38 -7.75 13.77
N SER A 336 1.48 -7.47 13.10
CA SER A 336 1.50 -6.74 11.82
C SER A 336 1.02 -7.62 10.66
N THR A 337 0.67 -7.00 9.54
CA THR A 337 0.08 -7.69 8.37
C THR A 337 0.82 -7.42 7.06
N PHE A 338 1.98 -6.79 7.10
CA PHE A 338 2.79 -6.59 5.90
C PHE A 338 3.25 -7.92 5.31
N THR A 339 3.27 -7.99 3.98
CA THR A 339 3.67 -9.21 3.23
C THR A 339 5.09 -9.15 2.71
N THR A 340 5.74 -8.00 2.79
CA THR A 340 7.09 -7.78 2.27
C THR A 340 7.94 -7.03 3.28
N VAL A 341 9.13 -7.56 3.57
CA VAL A 341 10.21 -6.79 4.19
C VAL A 341 10.97 -6.11 3.06
N ASN A 342 10.72 -4.82 2.87
CA ASN A 342 11.27 -4.08 1.73
C ASN A 342 12.78 -3.84 1.84
N GLN A 343 13.36 -3.35 0.73
CA GLN A 343 14.80 -3.13 0.62
C GLN A 343 15.31 -2.18 1.72
N TYR A 344 16.37 -2.60 2.42
CA TYR A 344 16.99 -1.89 3.55
C TYR A 344 16.05 -1.59 4.73
N ALA A 345 14.87 -2.19 4.82
CA ALA A 345 13.87 -1.83 5.84
C ALA A 345 14.38 -2.03 7.28
N LEU A 346 15.17 -3.06 7.53
CA LEU A 346 15.74 -3.44 8.83
C LEU A 346 17.27 -3.58 8.72
N ALA A 347 17.91 -2.67 8.01
CA ALA A 347 19.33 -2.76 7.67
C ALA A 347 20.16 -1.66 8.35
N GLY A 348 21.47 -1.78 8.25
CA GLY A 348 22.44 -0.78 8.68
C GLY A 348 23.40 -0.36 7.56
N THR A 349 24.50 0.32 7.95
CA THR A 349 25.69 0.57 7.13
C THR A 349 26.90 -0.11 7.74
N SER A 350 28.04 -0.07 7.03
CA SER A 350 29.31 -0.57 7.58
C SER A 350 29.71 0.09 8.91
N SER A 351 29.34 1.35 9.13
CA SER A 351 29.65 2.14 10.33
C SER A 351 28.53 2.17 11.36
N TYR A 352 27.27 1.98 10.94
CA TYR A 352 26.06 2.11 11.75
C TYR A 352 25.18 0.86 11.56
N LYS A 353 25.53 -0.22 12.23
CA LYS A 353 24.85 -1.51 12.10
C LYS A 353 23.63 -1.62 13.02
N LEU A 354 22.60 -2.35 12.60
CA LEU A 354 21.60 -2.88 13.51
C LEU A 354 22.23 -4.06 14.28
N GLN A 355 22.29 -3.96 15.60
CA GLN A 355 23.02 -4.93 16.41
C GLN A 355 22.16 -5.44 17.56
N TYR A 356 22.35 -6.72 17.96
CA TYR A 356 21.70 -7.34 19.10
C TYR A 356 20.18 -7.10 19.11
N ALA A 357 19.48 -7.67 18.13
CA ALA A 357 18.04 -7.56 17.99
C ALA A 357 17.40 -8.93 17.76
N ASN A 358 16.30 -9.19 18.46
CA ASN A 358 15.35 -10.24 18.14
C ASN A 358 14.25 -9.62 17.27
N ILE A 359 14.02 -10.18 16.09
CA ILE A 359 13.10 -9.66 15.08
C ILE A 359 12.04 -10.72 14.81
N TYR A 360 10.82 -10.48 15.28
CA TYR A 360 9.70 -11.40 15.12
C TYR A 360 8.82 -10.95 13.96
N LEU A 361 8.88 -11.69 12.85
CA LEU A 361 8.13 -11.33 11.63
C LEU A 361 6.69 -11.84 11.69
N PRO A 362 5.73 -11.15 11.05
CA PRO A 362 4.35 -11.63 11.02
C PRO A 362 4.19 -12.87 10.12
N THR A 363 3.16 -13.66 10.38
CA THR A 363 2.81 -14.86 9.58
C THR A 363 2.41 -14.53 8.14
N THR A 364 2.18 -13.27 7.82
CA THR A 364 1.80 -12.79 6.49
C THR A 364 2.98 -12.53 5.56
N VAL A 365 4.23 -12.58 6.04
CA VAL A 365 5.43 -12.31 5.21
C VAL A 365 5.59 -13.35 4.12
N LYS A 366 5.63 -12.87 2.86
CA LYS A 366 5.82 -13.69 1.66
C LYS A 366 7.11 -13.38 0.91
N THR A 367 7.69 -12.19 1.14
CA THR A 367 8.87 -11.74 0.39
C THR A 367 9.84 -10.97 1.29
N ILE A 368 11.12 -11.25 1.13
CA ILE A 368 12.22 -10.48 1.71
C ILE A 368 13.03 -9.91 0.55
N SER A 369 13.06 -8.58 0.46
CA SER A 369 13.75 -7.87 -0.62
C SER A 369 15.27 -7.91 -0.44
N THR A 370 15.99 -7.64 -1.53
CA THR A 370 17.46 -7.50 -1.49
C THR A 370 17.89 -6.47 -0.44
N TYR A 371 18.94 -6.77 0.30
CA TYR A 371 19.51 -5.92 1.34
C TYR A 371 18.59 -5.62 2.54
N ALA A 372 17.46 -6.32 2.71
CA ALA A 372 16.49 -6.05 3.79
C ALA A 372 17.13 -6.08 5.19
N PHE A 373 18.10 -6.96 5.41
CA PHE A 373 18.85 -7.17 6.67
C PHE A 373 20.37 -7.00 6.48
N THR A 374 20.81 -6.15 5.56
CA THR A 374 22.25 -5.96 5.33
C THR A 374 22.89 -5.16 6.47
N TYR A 375 24.17 -5.43 6.77
CA TYR A 375 24.91 -4.83 7.87
C TYR A 375 24.20 -4.96 9.24
N CYS A 376 23.70 -6.16 9.52
CA CYS A 376 23.16 -6.53 10.84
C CYS A 376 24.16 -7.44 11.56
N ASP A 377 24.34 -7.22 12.87
CA ASP A 377 25.24 -8.06 13.68
C ASP A 377 24.54 -8.58 14.92
N ASN A 378 24.75 -9.87 15.25
CA ASN A 378 24.17 -10.53 16.43
C ASN A 378 22.63 -10.39 16.48
N ILE A 379 21.96 -10.64 15.36
CA ILE A 379 20.50 -10.60 15.27
C ILE A 379 19.93 -12.01 15.23
N SER A 380 18.70 -12.14 15.75
CA SER A 380 17.86 -13.32 15.65
C SER A 380 16.60 -12.96 14.89
N VAL A 381 16.32 -13.61 13.77
CA VAL A 381 15.09 -13.35 12.98
C VAL A 381 14.19 -14.58 13.10
N TYR A 382 12.97 -14.38 13.60
CA TYR A 382 11.99 -15.43 13.82
C TYR A 382 10.91 -15.39 12.73
N PHE A 383 10.78 -16.51 12.03
CA PHE A 383 9.79 -16.77 11.00
C PHE A 383 8.70 -17.69 11.55
N TYR A 384 7.44 -17.40 11.25
CA TYR A 384 6.29 -18.19 11.68
C TYR A 384 5.50 -18.79 10.50
N THR A 385 6.02 -18.64 9.28
CA THR A 385 5.40 -19.20 8.07
C THR A 385 5.91 -20.59 7.78
N ALA A 386 5.02 -21.54 7.51
CA ALA A 386 5.41 -22.90 7.09
C ALA A 386 6.10 -22.86 5.71
N THR A 387 5.65 -22.01 4.81
CA THR A 387 6.31 -21.80 3.51
C THR A 387 7.37 -20.72 3.63
N PRO A 388 8.62 -20.99 3.24
CA PRO A 388 9.69 -19.99 3.28
C PRO A 388 9.33 -18.75 2.46
N PRO A 389 9.46 -17.53 3.00
CA PRO A 389 9.32 -16.32 2.20
C PRO A 389 10.31 -16.32 1.04
N THR A 390 9.87 -15.81 -0.11
CA THR A 390 10.76 -15.66 -1.27
C THR A 390 11.85 -14.62 -0.97
N LEU A 391 13.13 -15.04 -1.03
CA LEU A 391 14.25 -14.10 -1.03
C LEU A 391 14.39 -13.50 -2.44
N SER A 392 14.41 -12.17 -2.56
CA SER A 392 14.59 -11.51 -3.87
C SER A 392 16.02 -11.63 -4.44
N GLY A 393 16.95 -12.23 -3.70
CA GLY A 393 18.33 -12.49 -4.08
C GLY A 393 19.18 -12.95 -2.93
N SER A 394 20.41 -13.37 -3.21
CA SER A 394 21.39 -13.81 -2.20
C SER A 394 21.88 -12.69 -1.28
N THR A 395 21.54 -11.44 -1.55
CA THR A 395 22.04 -10.25 -0.82
C THR A 395 21.13 -9.82 0.33
N CYS A 396 20.04 -10.54 0.63
CA CYS A 396 19.09 -10.16 1.68
C CYS A 396 19.76 -9.95 3.05
N PHE A 397 20.78 -10.76 3.39
CA PHE A 397 21.56 -10.73 4.63
C PHE A 397 23.04 -10.38 4.39
N SER A 398 23.35 -9.70 3.29
CA SER A 398 24.74 -9.42 2.92
C SER A 398 25.45 -8.55 3.96
N SER A 399 26.74 -8.78 4.18
CA SER A 399 27.58 -8.06 5.14
C SER A 399 27.07 -8.10 6.60
N SER A 400 26.18 -9.04 6.92
CA SER A 400 25.71 -9.31 8.29
C SER A 400 26.51 -10.44 8.91
N THR A 401 26.73 -10.37 10.23
CA THR A 401 27.56 -11.34 10.97
C THR A 401 26.82 -11.83 12.22
N ASN A 402 27.10 -13.07 12.64
CA ASN A 402 26.54 -13.68 13.85
C ASN A 402 25.00 -13.61 13.93
N TYR A 403 24.32 -13.79 12.80
CA TYR A 403 22.85 -13.83 12.80
C TYR A 403 22.33 -15.28 12.88
N LYS A 404 21.10 -15.43 13.39
CA LYS A 404 20.37 -16.69 13.44
C LYS A 404 18.99 -16.50 12.82
N LEU A 405 18.54 -17.52 12.09
CA LEU A 405 17.25 -17.54 11.41
C LEU A 405 16.42 -18.66 12.02
N PHE A 406 15.49 -18.32 12.88
CA PHE A 406 14.62 -19.28 13.55
C PHE A 406 13.38 -19.51 12.70
N VAL A 407 13.13 -20.76 12.35
CA VAL A 407 12.06 -21.19 11.46
C VAL A 407 11.21 -22.25 12.15
N PRO A 408 9.91 -22.41 11.81
CA PRO A 408 9.10 -23.48 12.39
C PRO A 408 9.78 -24.83 12.20
N TYR A 409 9.86 -25.64 13.25
CA TYR A 409 10.56 -26.93 13.25
C TYR A 409 10.04 -27.87 12.15
N GLY A 410 8.72 -27.93 11.93
CA GLY A 410 8.11 -28.74 10.88
C GLY A 410 8.52 -28.33 9.45
N SER A 411 8.93 -27.08 9.26
CA SER A 411 9.32 -26.55 7.94
C SER A 411 10.83 -26.42 7.73
N LEU A 412 11.62 -26.96 8.64
CA LEU A 412 13.09 -26.77 8.67
C LEU A 412 13.76 -27.16 7.34
N HIS A 413 13.39 -28.31 6.77
CA HIS A 413 13.91 -28.77 5.49
C HIS A 413 13.48 -27.84 4.33
N ALA A 414 12.24 -27.41 4.31
CA ALA A 414 11.71 -26.51 3.30
C ALA A 414 12.51 -25.19 3.24
N TYR A 415 12.84 -24.61 4.41
CA TYR A 415 13.69 -23.41 4.47
C TYR A 415 15.12 -23.69 3.99
N LYS A 416 15.73 -24.81 4.40
CA LYS A 416 17.11 -25.15 4.03
C LYS A 416 17.29 -25.42 2.52
N THR A 417 16.22 -25.78 1.82
CA THR A 417 16.28 -26.14 0.38
C THR A 417 15.72 -25.07 -0.56
N ALA A 418 14.98 -24.08 -0.04
CA ALA A 418 14.39 -23.01 -0.84
C ALA A 418 15.46 -22.15 -1.54
N THR A 419 15.10 -21.55 -2.68
CA THR A 419 15.97 -20.70 -3.49
C THR A 419 16.56 -19.55 -2.66
N TYR A 420 17.87 -19.38 -2.73
CA TYR A 420 18.73 -18.49 -1.92
C TYR A 420 18.79 -18.83 -0.42
N TRP A 421 17.78 -19.44 0.19
CA TRP A 421 17.82 -19.93 1.56
C TRP A 421 18.86 -21.03 1.73
N SER A 422 19.05 -21.89 0.72
CA SER A 422 20.03 -22.98 0.71
C SER A 422 21.47 -22.50 0.92
N SER A 423 21.79 -21.24 0.63
CA SER A 423 23.10 -20.65 0.96
C SER A 423 23.22 -20.19 2.42
N LEU A 424 22.13 -20.19 3.18
CA LEU A 424 22.02 -19.70 4.57
C LEU A 424 21.86 -20.85 5.58
N THR A 425 22.00 -22.11 5.15
CA THR A 425 21.73 -23.32 5.97
C THR A 425 22.45 -23.34 7.32
N ALA A 426 23.67 -22.79 7.37
CA ALA A 426 24.46 -22.73 8.63
C ALA A 426 23.83 -21.80 9.69
N TYR A 427 22.93 -20.91 9.31
CA TYR A 427 22.27 -19.93 10.18
C TYR A 427 20.83 -20.31 10.51
N ILE A 428 20.26 -21.31 9.80
CA ILE A 428 18.86 -21.74 9.97
C ILE A 428 18.76 -22.75 11.10
N ILE A 429 17.90 -22.46 12.07
CA ILE A 429 17.65 -23.27 13.26
C ILE A 429 16.15 -23.50 13.35
N GLY A 430 15.72 -24.76 13.53
CA GLY A 430 14.32 -25.05 13.82
C GLY A 430 13.95 -24.51 15.20
N TYR A 431 12.72 -24.04 15.34
CA TYR A 431 12.26 -23.35 16.54
C TYR A 431 10.83 -23.75 16.89
N ALA A 432 10.60 -23.99 18.18
CA ALA A 432 9.30 -24.18 18.78
C ALA A 432 9.22 -23.30 20.03
N PRO A 433 8.35 -22.27 20.07
CA PRO A 433 8.20 -21.40 21.23
C PRO A 433 7.67 -22.18 22.44
N GLU A 434 7.92 -21.66 23.65
CA GLU A 434 7.37 -22.21 24.90
C GLU A 434 5.86 -22.43 24.76
N GLY A 435 5.39 -23.57 25.26
CA GLY A 435 3.99 -23.98 25.18
C GLY A 435 3.57 -24.65 23.87
N THR A 436 4.49 -24.84 22.89
CA THR A 436 4.24 -25.66 21.70
C THR A 436 3.98 -27.11 22.02
N PHE A 437 4.67 -27.66 23.02
CA PHE A 437 4.52 -29.03 23.51
C PHE A 437 4.15 -29.02 25.00
N GLU A 438 3.39 -30.03 25.45
CA GLU A 438 3.15 -30.25 26.88
C GLU A 438 4.44 -30.74 27.56
N ALA A 439 4.66 -30.31 28.81
CA ALA A 439 5.80 -30.72 29.57
C ALA A 439 5.87 -32.25 29.72
N GLY A 440 7.03 -32.84 29.42
CA GLY A 440 7.20 -34.29 29.43
C GLY A 440 6.72 -35.03 28.17
N ALA A 441 6.16 -34.33 27.19
CA ALA A 441 5.78 -34.92 25.90
C ALA A 441 7.05 -35.33 25.11
N GLU A 442 6.98 -36.45 24.39
CA GLU A 442 8.02 -36.82 23.41
C GLU A 442 8.05 -35.83 22.26
N LEU A 443 9.24 -35.37 21.90
CA LEU A 443 9.41 -34.41 20.80
C LEU A 443 9.42 -35.12 19.46
N PRO A 444 8.87 -34.48 18.37
CA PRO A 444 8.90 -35.03 17.05
C PRO A 444 10.31 -35.41 16.60
N THR A 445 10.48 -36.55 16.00
CA THR A 445 11.78 -37.05 15.51
C THR A 445 12.07 -36.66 14.06
N TYR A 446 11.11 -36.06 13.35
CA TYR A 446 11.24 -35.57 11.98
C TYR A 446 10.38 -34.32 11.76
N ASP A 447 10.72 -33.55 10.74
CA ASP A 447 9.96 -32.38 10.27
C ASP A 447 8.83 -32.79 9.30
N ASP A 448 8.04 -31.82 8.84
CA ASP A 448 6.91 -32.06 7.91
C ASP A 448 7.33 -32.60 6.54
N ALA A 449 8.61 -32.51 6.20
CA ALA A 449 9.22 -33.06 4.98
C ALA A 449 9.90 -34.42 5.21
N GLY A 450 9.78 -35.02 6.41
CA GLY A 450 10.32 -36.34 6.75
C GLY A 450 11.82 -36.37 7.03
N TYR A 451 12.45 -35.26 7.33
CA TYR A 451 13.86 -35.18 7.71
C TYR A 451 14.03 -35.24 9.23
N ALA A 452 15.01 -36.01 9.70
CA ALA A 452 15.28 -36.18 11.12
C ALA A 452 15.49 -34.86 11.87
N LEU A 453 15.00 -34.78 13.13
CA LEU A 453 15.19 -33.65 14.01
C LEU A 453 15.97 -34.10 15.26
N THR A 454 16.91 -33.25 15.67
CA THR A 454 17.59 -33.35 17.00
C THR A 454 17.24 -32.07 17.78
N TRP A 455 16.70 -32.21 19.00
CA TRP A 455 16.19 -31.11 19.79
C TRP A 455 17.16 -30.66 20.88
N TYR A 456 17.10 -29.37 21.22
CA TYR A 456 17.93 -28.70 22.20
C TYR A 456 17.12 -27.67 23.01
N THR A 457 17.51 -27.46 24.27
CA THR A 457 16.94 -26.39 25.13
C THR A 457 17.64 -25.05 24.94
N ASP A 458 18.65 -24.95 24.07
CA ASP A 458 19.39 -23.73 23.82
C ASP A 458 19.71 -23.54 22.33
N ALA A 459 19.70 -22.30 21.88
CA ALA A 459 20.00 -21.94 20.50
C ALA A 459 21.46 -22.14 20.08
N ALA A 460 22.36 -22.47 21.03
CA ALA A 460 23.75 -22.88 20.77
C ALA A 460 23.86 -24.38 20.51
N LYS A 461 22.77 -25.13 20.72
CA LYS A 461 22.66 -26.57 20.47
C LYS A 461 23.65 -27.38 21.34
N THR A 462 23.76 -27.02 22.62
CA THR A 462 24.66 -27.69 23.56
C THR A 462 23.92 -28.68 24.47
N ASN A 463 22.64 -28.51 24.72
CA ASN A 463 21.86 -29.35 25.61
C ASN A 463 20.78 -30.12 24.85
N ALA A 464 21.07 -31.30 24.34
CA ALA A 464 20.14 -32.14 23.59
C ALA A 464 19.05 -32.75 24.51
N VAL A 465 17.81 -32.81 24.00
CA VAL A 465 16.64 -33.34 24.69
C VAL A 465 15.76 -34.15 23.73
N THR A 466 15.01 -35.11 24.29
CA THR A 466 14.05 -35.93 23.54
C THR A 466 12.60 -35.73 24.03
N VAL A 467 12.47 -35.09 25.18
CA VAL A 467 11.16 -34.73 25.79
C VAL A 467 11.11 -33.24 26.04
N ALA A 468 9.91 -32.68 26.00
CA ALA A 468 9.69 -31.27 26.26
C ALA A 468 9.98 -30.92 27.73
N PRO A 469 10.73 -29.86 28.03
CA PRO A 469 10.98 -29.38 29.39
C PRO A 469 9.70 -28.75 29.99
N GLU A 470 9.74 -28.44 31.31
CA GLU A 470 8.63 -27.77 31.98
C GLU A 470 8.40 -26.34 31.47
N SER A 471 9.44 -25.69 30.97
CA SER A 471 9.36 -24.32 30.44
C SER A 471 10.50 -24.02 29.48
N GLY A 472 10.34 -22.98 28.68
CA GLY A 472 11.32 -22.43 27.75
C GLY A 472 11.16 -22.88 26.30
N ASP A 473 11.81 -22.13 25.42
CA ASP A 473 11.82 -22.40 23.98
C ASP A 473 12.64 -23.63 23.64
N LEU A 474 12.24 -24.32 22.58
CA LEU A 474 12.97 -25.46 22.02
C LEU A 474 13.56 -25.12 20.65
N TYR A 475 14.72 -25.64 20.38
CA TYR A 475 15.48 -25.45 19.15
C TYR A 475 15.82 -26.80 18.54
N CYS A 476 15.83 -26.92 17.22
CA CYS A 476 16.21 -28.17 16.59
C CYS A 476 17.12 -28.00 15.38
N GLU A 477 17.82 -29.07 15.06
CA GLU A 477 18.67 -29.24 13.88
C GLU A 477 18.13 -30.38 13.02
N GLY A 478 18.15 -30.21 11.70
CA GLY A 478 17.72 -31.25 10.77
C GLY A 478 18.87 -32.18 10.40
N GLY A 479 18.54 -33.45 10.25
CA GLY A 479 19.43 -34.53 9.78
C GLY A 479 19.06 -35.04 8.39
N ASP A 480 19.37 -36.31 8.15
CA ASP A 480 19.03 -37.00 6.90
C ASP A 480 17.52 -37.28 6.81
N ARG A 481 17.05 -37.54 5.61
CA ARG A 481 15.68 -38.00 5.40
C ARG A 481 15.46 -39.36 6.03
N ILE A 482 14.44 -39.51 6.85
CA ILE A 482 14.02 -40.75 7.50
C ILE A 482 12.58 -41.16 7.19
N MET A 483 11.78 -40.23 6.60
CA MET A 483 10.41 -40.51 6.18
C MET A 483 10.16 -40.05 4.75
N TRP A 484 9.41 -40.85 3.98
CA TRP A 484 8.69 -40.39 2.78
C TRP A 484 7.38 -39.73 3.20
N VAL A 485 7.00 -38.68 2.50
CA VAL A 485 5.77 -37.96 2.77
C VAL A 485 4.78 -38.18 1.61
N ILE A 486 3.63 -38.75 1.92
CA ILE A 486 2.54 -38.89 0.96
C ILE A 486 1.41 -37.96 1.38
N THR A 487 1.04 -37.04 0.51
CA THR A 487 -0.12 -36.19 0.65
C THR A 487 -1.25 -36.69 -0.24
N ALA A 488 -2.49 -36.52 0.20
CA ALA A 488 -3.66 -36.91 -0.59
C ALA A 488 -4.73 -35.83 -0.54
N SER A 489 -5.70 -35.88 -1.44
CA SER A 489 -6.90 -35.05 -1.37
C SER A 489 -7.63 -35.28 -0.05
N GLU A 490 -8.19 -34.23 0.54
CA GLU A 490 -9.05 -34.38 1.73
C GLU A 490 -10.49 -34.73 1.32
N SER A 491 -11.10 -35.64 2.05
CA SER A 491 -12.53 -36.02 1.89
C SER A 491 -13.08 -36.45 3.23
N GLU A 492 -14.29 -36.02 3.55
CA GLU A 492 -15.03 -36.50 4.72
C GLU A 492 -15.55 -37.91 4.51
N SER A 493 -15.69 -38.36 3.24
CA SER A 493 -16.28 -39.63 2.84
C SER A 493 -15.27 -40.73 2.54
N ALA A 494 -13.96 -40.44 2.57
CA ALA A 494 -12.93 -41.42 2.30
C ALA A 494 -11.57 -40.99 2.89
N HIS A 495 -10.72 -41.99 3.16
CA HIS A 495 -9.31 -41.80 3.49
C HIS A 495 -8.46 -42.90 2.87
N LEU A 496 -7.17 -42.60 2.64
CA LEU A 496 -6.22 -43.56 2.12
C LEU A 496 -5.48 -44.26 3.26
N THR A 497 -5.15 -45.51 3.03
CA THR A 497 -4.26 -46.34 3.85
C THR A 497 -3.07 -46.77 3.03
N TYR A 498 -1.91 -46.91 3.66
CA TYR A 498 -0.66 -47.23 2.98
C TYR A 498 0.01 -48.43 3.69
N THR A 499 0.02 -49.61 3.04
CA THR A 499 0.70 -50.77 3.59
C THR A 499 2.12 -50.82 3.09
N GLY A 500 3.10 -50.65 3.97
CA GLY A 500 4.53 -50.68 3.66
C GLY A 500 5.05 -52.07 3.34
N THR A 501 6.24 -52.13 2.76
CA THR A 501 6.97 -53.38 2.54
C THR A 501 7.38 -54.08 3.86
N ASP A 502 7.39 -53.33 4.96
CA ASP A 502 7.56 -53.82 6.32
C ASP A 502 6.30 -54.50 6.91
N GLY A 503 5.19 -54.47 6.18
CA GLY A 503 3.90 -55.02 6.59
C GLY A 503 3.07 -54.10 7.53
N ASN A 504 3.58 -52.91 7.86
CA ASN A 504 2.85 -51.93 8.67
C ASN A 504 1.86 -51.15 7.82
N VAL A 505 0.75 -50.75 8.44
CA VAL A 505 -0.24 -49.87 7.82
C VAL A 505 -0.08 -48.46 8.35
N TYR A 506 0.17 -47.53 7.47
CA TYR A 506 0.32 -46.11 7.74
C TYR A 506 -0.96 -45.37 7.33
N GLN A 507 -1.28 -44.30 8.05
CA GLN A 507 -2.50 -43.49 7.83
C GLN A 507 -2.18 -42.04 8.11
N GLY A 508 -3.06 -41.16 7.68
CA GLY A 508 -2.97 -39.71 7.86
C GLY A 508 -2.82 -38.97 6.54
N ASN A 509 -2.96 -37.65 6.60
CA ASN A 509 -2.75 -36.77 5.47
C ASN A 509 -2.11 -35.45 5.99
N PRO A 510 -0.77 -35.30 5.85
CA PRO A 510 0.17 -36.24 5.19
C PRO A 510 0.38 -37.57 5.94
N ALA A 511 0.69 -38.64 5.21
CA ALA A 511 1.16 -39.90 5.76
C ALA A 511 2.70 -39.91 5.74
N TYR A 512 3.31 -40.38 6.83
CA TYR A 512 4.77 -40.48 6.99
C TYR A 512 5.19 -41.95 6.98
N ILE A 513 5.99 -42.33 6.02
CA ILE A 513 6.38 -43.71 5.79
C ILE A 513 7.90 -43.82 5.89
N PRO A 514 8.47 -44.70 6.76
CA PRO A 514 9.91 -44.85 6.88
C PRO A 514 10.59 -45.11 5.53
N VAL A 515 11.76 -44.50 5.32
CA VAL A 515 12.48 -44.57 4.03
C VAL A 515 12.97 -45.98 3.70
N GLU A 516 13.00 -46.92 4.63
CA GLU A 516 13.27 -48.35 4.42
C GLU A 516 12.20 -49.00 3.54
N ASN A 517 10.98 -48.45 3.51
CA ASN A 517 9.95 -48.87 2.60
C ASN A 517 10.23 -48.32 1.20
N THR A 518 10.49 -49.17 0.25
CA THR A 518 10.75 -48.77 -1.15
C THR A 518 9.48 -48.72 -1.99
N ALA A 519 8.39 -49.24 -1.48
CA ALA A 519 7.07 -49.15 -2.07
C ALA A 519 5.99 -49.25 -0.98
N VAL A 520 4.78 -48.81 -1.28
CA VAL A 520 3.55 -49.06 -0.49
C VAL A 520 2.43 -49.48 -1.37
N THR A 521 1.57 -50.37 -0.85
CA THR A 521 0.25 -50.62 -1.43
C THR A 521 -0.69 -49.55 -0.88
N VAL A 522 -1.21 -48.72 -1.74
CA VAL A 522 -2.20 -47.68 -1.40
C VAL A 522 -3.60 -48.26 -1.60
N ASP A 523 -4.45 -48.11 -0.60
CA ASP A 523 -5.86 -48.54 -0.67
C ASP A 523 -6.75 -47.41 -0.18
N ILE A 524 -8.03 -47.43 -0.56
CA ILE A 524 -9.03 -46.45 -0.17
C ILE A 524 -10.07 -47.08 0.77
N VAL A 525 -10.33 -46.39 1.86
CA VAL A 525 -11.44 -46.74 2.76
C VAL A 525 -12.56 -45.73 2.54
N LEU A 526 -13.67 -46.18 2.01
CA LEU A 526 -14.88 -45.37 1.81
C LEU A 526 -15.79 -45.48 3.05
N VAL A 527 -16.43 -44.38 3.42
CA VAL A 527 -17.39 -44.35 4.54
C VAL A 527 -18.69 -45.06 4.16
N ASP A 528 -19.08 -44.94 2.87
CA ASP A 528 -20.25 -45.57 2.26
C ASP A 528 -19.89 -46.18 0.89
N ASP A 529 -20.82 -46.86 0.22
CA ASP A 529 -20.62 -47.44 -1.12
C ASP A 529 -20.56 -46.35 -2.22
N TYR A 530 -19.64 -45.40 -2.07
CA TYR A 530 -19.42 -44.38 -3.07
C TYR A 530 -18.46 -44.85 -4.17
N GLU A 531 -18.63 -44.31 -5.37
CA GLU A 531 -17.65 -44.46 -6.43
C GLU A 531 -16.53 -43.46 -6.21
N TYR A 532 -15.33 -43.84 -6.66
CA TYR A 532 -14.18 -42.92 -6.62
C TYR A 532 -13.45 -42.86 -7.98
N LYS A 533 -12.71 -41.79 -8.20
CA LYS A 533 -11.65 -41.72 -9.21
C LYS A 533 -10.37 -41.23 -8.53
N ALA A 534 -9.25 -41.87 -8.82
CA ALA A 534 -7.95 -41.52 -8.25
C ALA A 534 -6.93 -41.24 -9.36
N TYR A 535 -6.00 -40.36 -9.07
CA TYR A 535 -4.98 -39.90 -10.01
C TYR A 535 -3.60 -39.78 -9.36
N LEU A 536 -2.59 -40.24 -10.07
CA LEU A 536 -1.18 -39.95 -9.80
C LEU A 536 -0.69 -39.01 -10.89
N GLY A 537 -0.53 -37.74 -10.57
CA GLY A 537 -0.39 -36.67 -11.55
C GLY A 537 -1.64 -36.58 -12.45
N SER A 538 -1.47 -36.75 -13.78
CA SER A 538 -2.57 -36.78 -14.74
C SER A 538 -3.04 -38.22 -15.09
N THR A 539 -2.42 -39.24 -14.50
CA THR A 539 -2.72 -40.65 -14.81
C THR A 539 -3.78 -41.16 -13.84
N GLN A 540 -4.92 -41.65 -14.36
CA GLN A 540 -5.92 -42.32 -13.54
C GLN A 540 -5.36 -43.65 -13.04
N ILE A 541 -5.58 -43.94 -11.76
CA ILE A 541 -5.18 -45.17 -11.09
C ILE A 541 -6.42 -45.80 -10.40
N GLU A 542 -6.33 -47.08 -10.09
CA GLU A 542 -7.34 -47.80 -9.30
C GLU A 542 -6.69 -48.40 -8.06
N PHE A 543 -7.38 -48.39 -6.95
CA PHE A 543 -6.93 -49.00 -5.70
C PHE A 543 -7.39 -50.50 -5.62
N PRO A 544 -6.58 -51.37 -5.00
CA PRO A 544 -5.28 -51.10 -4.42
C PRO A 544 -4.21 -50.81 -5.48
N TYR A 545 -3.32 -49.81 -5.22
CA TYR A 545 -2.30 -49.36 -6.13
C TYR A 545 -0.90 -49.48 -5.50
N GLU A 546 0.03 -50.11 -6.22
CA GLU A 546 1.45 -50.22 -5.80
C GLU A 546 2.19 -48.95 -6.17
N LEU A 547 2.53 -48.14 -5.18
CA LEU A 547 3.27 -46.91 -5.31
C LEU A 547 4.74 -47.12 -4.94
N ALA A 548 5.66 -46.93 -5.90
CA ALA A 548 7.11 -46.95 -5.60
C ALA A 548 7.49 -45.62 -4.89
N LEU A 549 8.22 -45.74 -3.77
CA LEU A 549 8.63 -44.61 -2.97
C LEU A 549 10.06 -44.18 -3.35
N THR A 550 10.21 -43.22 -4.22
CA THR A 550 11.46 -42.60 -4.63
C THR A 550 11.54 -41.11 -4.36
N ALA A 551 10.41 -40.53 -4.06
CA ALA A 551 10.19 -39.12 -3.73
C ALA A 551 8.88 -38.94 -2.97
N ASP A 552 8.70 -37.77 -2.34
CA ASP A 552 7.41 -37.39 -1.81
C ASP A 552 6.36 -37.36 -2.92
N THR A 553 5.17 -37.82 -2.62
CA THR A 553 4.15 -38.06 -3.64
C THR A 553 2.85 -37.38 -3.23
N GLU A 554 2.19 -36.76 -4.20
CA GLU A 554 0.81 -36.25 -4.06
C GLU A 554 -0.14 -37.18 -4.82
N LEU A 555 -1.11 -37.75 -4.10
CA LEU A 555 -2.21 -38.54 -4.66
C LEU A 555 -3.47 -37.68 -4.68
N LYS A 556 -4.17 -37.67 -5.80
CA LYS A 556 -5.45 -37.00 -5.91
C LYS A 556 -6.54 -38.04 -6.06
N TYR A 557 -7.53 -37.99 -5.22
CA TYR A 557 -8.71 -38.81 -5.37
C TYR A 557 -10.00 -37.98 -5.23
N PHE A 558 -11.02 -38.46 -5.87
CA PHE A 558 -12.29 -37.79 -6.01
C PHE A 558 -13.40 -38.79 -5.72
N VAL A 559 -14.17 -38.56 -4.67
CA VAL A 559 -15.29 -39.41 -4.26
C VAL A 559 -16.57 -38.87 -4.89
N MET A 560 -17.27 -39.74 -5.62
CA MET A 560 -18.54 -39.40 -6.23
C MET A 560 -19.66 -40.10 -5.48
N ASP A 561 -20.52 -39.32 -4.80
CA ASP A 561 -21.81 -39.86 -4.40
C ASP A 561 -22.69 -40.06 -5.63
N GLY A 562 -23.70 -40.94 -5.56
CA GLY A 562 -24.55 -41.21 -6.71
C GLY A 562 -25.38 -40.03 -7.21
N SER A 563 -25.25 -38.85 -6.60
CA SER A 563 -25.88 -37.58 -7.00
C SER A 563 -24.95 -36.67 -7.80
N PHE A 564 -23.62 -36.94 -7.83
CA PHE A 564 -22.66 -36.09 -8.54
C PHE A 564 -22.91 -36.12 -10.04
N ASN A 565 -23.10 -34.93 -10.64
CA ASN A 565 -23.29 -34.79 -12.07
C ASN A 565 -21.98 -34.39 -12.77
N ALA A 566 -21.41 -35.32 -13.52
CA ALA A 566 -20.17 -35.10 -14.27
C ALA A 566 -20.37 -34.43 -15.65
N ASP A 567 -21.60 -34.13 -16.08
CA ASP A 567 -21.85 -33.48 -17.37
C ASP A 567 -21.66 -31.95 -17.22
N PHE A 568 -20.65 -31.41 -17.85
CA PHE A 568 -20.34 -29.96 -17.84
C PHE A 568 -21.55 -29.08 -18.18
N THR A 569 -22.46 -29.55 -19.02
CA THR A 569 -23.58 -28.73 -19.49
C THR A 569 -24.70 -28.61 -18.47
N THR A 570 -24.82 -29.54 -17.56
CA THR A 570 -25.92 -29.68 -16.59
C THR A 570 -25.47 -29.70 -15.13
N ALA A 571 -24.21 -30.02 -14.84
CA ALA A 571 -23.65 -30.01 -13.48
C ALA A 571 -23.84 -28.63 -12.80
N THR A 572 -23.98 -28.58 -11.51
CA THR A 572 -23.92 -27.32 -10.73
C THR A 572 -22.54 -26.70 -10.80
N TRP A 573 -22.42 -25.41 -10.54
CA TRP A 573 -21.12 -24.77 -10.48
C TRP A 573 -20.28 -25.27 -9.30
N ALA A 574 -20.92 -25.69 -8.21
CA ALA A 574 -20.27 -26.30 -7.05
C ALA A 574 -19.65 -27.67 -7.39
N GLU A 575 -20.37 -28.53 -8.14
CA GLU A 575 -19.82 -29.81 -8.60
C GLU A 575 -18.64 -29.62 -9.54
N ILE A 576 -18.68 -28.65 -10.46
CA ILE A 576 -17.55 -28.32 -11.32
C ILE A 576 -16.35 -27.82 -10.46
N GLN A 577 -16.59 -26.92 -9.49
CA GLN A 577 -15.54 -26.47 -8.60
C GLN A 577 -14.92 -27.60 -7.79
N TYR A 578 -15.74 -28.50 -7.27
CA TYR A 578 -15.26 -29.65 -6.53
C TYR A 578 -14.32 -30.51 -7.39
N ALA A 579 -14.71 -30.83 -8.64
CA ALA A 579 -13.86 -31.55 -9.57
C ALA A 579 -12.56 -30.83 -9.91
N VAL A 580 -12.60 -29.48 -10.06
CA VAL A 580 -11.41 -28.63 -10.33
C VAL A 580 -10.47 -28.66 -9.13
N LEU A 581 -10.97 -28.48 -7.92
CA LEU A 581 -10.15 -28.47 -6.69
C LEU A 581 -9.54 -29.85 -6.41
N ALA A 582 -10.27 -30.92 -6.72
CA ALA A 582 -9.76 -32.28 -6.61
C ALA A 582 -8.78 -32.69 -7.71
N GLY A 583 -8.48 -31.78 -8.68
CA GLY A 583 -7.61 -32.08 -9.82
C GLY A 583 -8.17 -33.04 -10.85
N ALA A 584 -9.48 -33.33 -10.78
CA ALA A 584 -10.18 -34.23 -11.70
C ALA A 584 -10.74 -33.54 -12.95
N ALA A 585 -10.64 -32.19 -13.03
CA ALA A 585 -11.30 -31.42 -14.09
C ALA A 585 -10.84 -31.80 -15.49
N THR A 586 -9.54 -32.04 -15.71
CA THR A 586 -9.01 -32.44 -17.02
C THR A 586 -9.57 -33.79 -17.47
N ALA A 587 -9.67 -34.74 -16.56
CA ALA A 587 -10.22 -36.06 -16.89
C ALA A 587 -11.74 -36.04 -17.15
N LEU A 588 -12.48 -35.20 -16.45
CA LEU A 588 -13.93 -35.09 -16.56
C LEU A 588 -14.39 -34.17 -17.70
N TYR A 589 -13.65 -33.09 -17.95
CA TYR A 589 -14.14 -31.98 -18.77
C TYR A 589 -13.26 -31.59 -19.97
N ALA A 590 -12.13 -32.25 -20.22
CA ALA A 590 -11.25 -31.86 -21.36
C ALA A 590 -12.00 -31.99 -22.72
N ASP A 591 -12.86 -32.98 -22.89
CA ASP A 591 -13.66 -33.18 -24.10
C ASP A 591 -14.75 -32.12 -24.31
N TYR A 592 -15.08 -31.36 -23.27
CA TYR A 592 -16.02 -30.24 -23.37
C TYR A 592 -15.38 -28.93 -23.77
N VAL A 593 -14.05 -28.87 -24.02
CA VAL A 593 -13.39 -27.64 -24.50
C VAL A 593 -14.01 -27.20 -25.83
N GLY A 594 -14.58 -25.99 -25.84
CA GLY A 594 -15.38 -25.49 -26.95
C GLY A 594 -16.90 -25.56 -26.74
N THR A 595 -17.38 -26.32 -25.75
CA THR A 595 -18.80 -26.38 -25.40
C THR A 595 -19.24 -25.12 -24.68
N THR A 596 -20.49 -24.70 -24.95
CA THR A 596 -21.10 -23.54 -24.28
C THR A 596 -22.11 -23.96 -23.23
N ARG A 597 -22.25 -23.14 -22.20
CA ARG A 597 -23.24 -23.27 -21.15
C ARG A 597 -23.97 -21.94 -20.92
N ALA A 598 -25.29 -22.01 -20.79
CA ALA A 598 -26.12 -20.82 -20.55
C ALA A 598 -26.00 -20.34 -19.10
N ILE A 599 -25.93 -19.03 -18.92
CA ILE A 599 -26.05 -18.33 -17.63
C ILE A 599 -27.11 -17.24 -17.73
N THR A 600 -27.73 -16.89 -16.62
CA THR A 600 -28.67 -15.76 -16.56
C THR A 600 -28.10 -14.71 -15.61
N LEU A 601 -27.79 -13.54 -16.13
CA LEU A 601 -27.32 -12.42 -15.31
C LEU A 601 -28.44 -11.96 -14.35
N LYS A 602 -28.06 -11.33 -13.24
CA LYS A 602 -29.02 -10.82 -12.22
C LYS A 602 -30.06 -9.84 -12.79
N ASN A 603 -29.74 -9.15 -13.88
CA ASN A 603 -30.69 -8.29 -14.60
C ASN A 603 -31.63 -9.06 -15.56
N GLY A 604 -31.60 -10.39 -15.55
CA GLY A 604 -32.42 -11.27 -16.40
C GLY A 604 -31.86 -11.52 -17.81
N THR A 605 -30.73 -10.94 -18.19
CA THR A 605 -30.12 -11.18 -19.51
C THR A 605 -29.55 -12.60 -19.59
N LYS A 606 -29.96 -13.38 -20.59
CA LYS A 606 -29.39 -14.69 -20.86
C LYS A 606 -28.16 -14.56 -21.73
N MET A 607 -27.08 -15.25 -21.35
CA MET A 607 -25.80 -15.28 -22.05
C MET A 607 -25.24 -16.70 -22.01
N ASN A 608 -24.28 -16.99 -22.88
CA ASN A 608 -23.53 -18.25 -22.86
C ASN A 608 -22.09 -17.97 -22.44
N VAL A 609 -21.52 -18.91 -21.70
CA VAL A 609 -20.09 -19.00 -21.42
C VAL A 609 -19.53 -20.26 -22.07
N ARG A 610 -18.35 -20.17 -22.63
CA ARG A 610 -17.66 -21.28 -23.33
C ARG A 610 -16.50 -21.76 -22.47
N LEU A 611 -16.34 -23.07 -22.29
CA LEU A 611 -15.13 -23.66 -21.75
C LEU A 611 -14.02 -23.51 -22.80
N VAL A 612 -13.04 -22.66 -22.54
CA VAL A 612 -11.97 -22.33 -23.50
C VAL A 612 -10.64 -22.97 -23.17
N ASN A 613 -10.47 -23.43 -21.93
CA ASN A 613 -9.30 -24.18 -21.48
C ASN A 613 -9.67 -25.12 -20.33
N CYS A 614 -9.10 -26.33 -20.34
CA CYS A 614 -9.25 -27.31 -19.28
C CYS A 614 -7.91 -28.03 -19.08
N THR A 615 -7.03 -27.36 -18.33
CA THR A 615 -5.72 -27.87 -17.87
C THR A 615 -5.57 -27.55 -16.39
N ASP A 616 -4.52 -28.03 -15.75
CA ASP A 616 -4.32 -27.80 -14.31
C ASP A 616 -3.38 -26.62 -14.02
N ASP A 617 -2.76 -25.98 -15.03
CA ASP A 617 -1.60 -25.10 -14.82
C ASP A 617 -1.62 -23.76 -15.58
N MET A 618 -2.78 -23.32 -16.09
CA MET A 618 -2.86 -22.10 -16.91
C MET A 618 -2.60 -20.83 -16.09
N TYR A 619 -3.19 -20.75 -14.90
CA TYR A 619 -3.09 -19.59 -14.01
C TYR A 619 -2.74 -20.02 -12.59
N GLU A 620 -2.03 -19.15 -11.88
CA GLU A 620 -1.78 -19.27 -10.44
C GLU A 620 -2.90 -18.58 -9.66
N ARG A 621 -3.50 -19.26 -8.69
CA ARG A 621 -4.50 -18.70 -7.77
C ARG A 621 -3.84 -17.79 -6.72
N SER A 622 -4.64 -17.01 -6.01
CA SER A 622 -4.17 -16.14 -4.93
C SER A 622 -3.53 -16.90 -3.76
N ASP A 623 -3.92 -18.15 -3.54
CA ASP A 623 -3.38 -19.06 -2.52
C ASP A 623 -2.07 -19.78 -2.94
N GLY A 624 -1.61 -19.58 -4.17
CA GLY A 624 -0.43 -20.21 -4.74
C GLY A 624 -0.69 -21.51 -5.49
N THR A 625 -1.87 -22.09 -5.38
CA THR A 625 -2.27 -23.24 -6.20
C THR A 625 -2.49 -22.84 -7.67
N LYS A 626 -2.74 -23.79 -8.55
CA LYS A 626 -2.95 -23.52 -9.97
C LYS A 626 -4.33 -23.97 -10.43
N THR A 627 -4.82 -23.34 -11.50
CA THR A 627 -6.00 -23.75 -12.22
C THR A 627 -5.85 -23.45 -13.69
N GLY A 628 -6.48 -24.25 -14.52
CA GLY A 628 -6.58 -24.02 -15.96
C GLY A 628 -7.99 -24.27 -16.47
N PHE A 629 -8.96 -24.36 -15.59
CA PHE A 629 -10.38 -24.43 -15.95
C PHE A 629 -10.89 -23.03 -16.24
N VAL A 630 -10.87 -22.63 -17.52
CA VAL A 630 -11.14 -21.27 -17.97
C VAL A 630 -12.41 -21.23 -18.80
N LEU A 631 -13.32 -20.37 -18.38
CA LEU A 631 -14.51 -20.03 -19.17
C LEU A 631 -14.39 -18.61 -19.73
N GLN A 632 -15.01 -18.37 -20.88
CA GLN A 632 -15.12 -17.05 -21.50
C GLN A 632 -16.55 -16.80 -21.96
N PHE A 633 -17.02 -15.57 -21.88
CA PHE A 633 -18.28 -15.16 -22.48
C PHE A 633 -18.28 -15.46 -23.98
N GLU A 634 -19.27 -16.20 -24.45
CA GLU A 634 -19.41 -16.51 -25.88
C GLU A 634 -19.87 -15.28 -26.65
N GLU A 635 -20.89 -14.61 -26.16
CA GLU A 635 -21.35 -13.33 -26.70
C GLU A 635 -20.70 -12.16 -25.93
N LEU A 636 -20.75 -10.98 -26.53
CA LEU A 636 -20.31 -9.76 -25.85
C LEU A 636 -21.31 -9.34 -24.78
N TYR A 637 -20.78 -8.87 -23.65
CA TYR A 637 -21.59 -8.23 -22.61
C TYR A 637 -22.47 -7.11 -23.24
N PRO A 638 -23.73 -6.96 -22.82
CA PRO A 638 -24.70 -6.10 -23.52
C PRO A 638 -24.28 -4.63 -23.70
N THR A 639 -23.38 -4.15 -22.86
CA THR A 639 -22.90 -2.78 -22.89
C THR A 639 -21.44 -2.74 -23.42
N LYS A 640 -21.16 -1.79 -24.31
CA LYS A 640 -19.79 -1.51 -24.79
C LYS A 640 -19.08 -0.59 -23.80
N TYR A 641 -17.79 -0.82 -23.60
CA TYR A 641 -16.97 -0.01 -22.69
C TYR A 641 -15.63 0.35 -23.34
N TYR A 642 -15.01 1.42 -22.86
CA TYR A 642 -13.63 1.78 -23.20
C TYR A 642 -12.63 1.13 -22.24
N MET A 643 -11.38 0.99 -22.69
CA MET A 643 -10.29 0.50 -21.83
C MET A 643 -9.92 1.56 -20.79
N ASN A 644 -9.87 2.84 -21.21
CA ASN A 644 -9.63 4.01 -20.36
C ASN A 644 -10.45 5.20 -20.86
N SER A 645 -10.83 6.13 -19.99
CA SER A 645 -11.58 7.34 -20.34
C SER A 645 -10.78 8.35 -21.18
N SER A 646 -9.44 8.19 -21.23
CA SER A 646 -8.52 9.01 -22.01
C SER A 646 -7.66 8.16 -22.96
N SER A 647 -6.98 8.82 -23.90
CA SER A 647 -6.12 8.16 -24.87
C SER A 647 -4.80 7.73 -24.25
N THR A 648 -4.85 6.75 -23.34
CA THR A 648 -3.66 6.19 -22.68
C THR A 648 -3.80 4.70 -22.43
N ASN A 649 -2.71 3.96 -22.56
CA ASN A 649 -2.57 2.58 -22.11
C ASN A 649 -1.56 2.45 -20.94
N SER A 650 -1.19 3.56 -20.33
CA SER A 650 -0.28 3.58 -19.17
C SER A 650 -0.88 2.75 -18.01
N GLY A 651 -0.03 1.96 -17.36
CA GLY A 651 -0.47 1.00 -16.37
C GLY A 651 -0.99 -0.32 -16.94
N GLY A 652 -1.13 -0.43 -18.26
CA GLY A 652 -1.61 -1.64 -18.95
C GLY A 652 -2.96 -2.11 -18.42
N TRP A 653 -3.12 -3.45 -18.27
CA TRP A 653 -4.32 -4.04 -17.67
C TRP A 653 -4.54 -3.55 -16.23
N ASN A 654 -3.49 -3.56 -15.41
CA ASN A 654 -3.56 -3.23 -13.98
C ASN A 654 -4.10 -1.82 -13.72
N GLY A 655 -3.70 -0.84 -14.54
CA GLY A 655 -4.13 0.56 -14.43
C GLY A 655 -5.41 0.90 -15.18
N SER A 656 -5.99 -0.05 -15.96
CA SER A 656 -7.11 0.27 -16.85
C SER A 656 -8.43 0.48 -16.09
N TYR A 657 -9.25 1.40 -16.60
CA TYR A 657 -10.64 1.58 -16.17
C TYR A 657 -11.46 0.29 -16.39
N MET A 658 -11.18 -0.43 -17.47
CA MET A 658 -11.81 -1.71 -17.78
C MET A 658 -11.67 -2.68 -16.62
N ARG A 659 -10.45 -2.88 -16.09
CA ARG A 659 -10.20 -3.77 -14.96
C ARG A 659 -10.81 -3.24 -13.66
N ASN A 660 -10.52 -1.97 -13.34
CA ASN A 660 -10.78 -1.44 -12.01
C ASN A 660 -12.25 -1.02 -11.78
N THR A 661 -13.01 -0.82 -12.86
CA THR A 661 -14.40 -0.38 -12.78
C THR A 661 -15.36 -1.33 -13.53
N VAL A 662 -15.05 -1.69 -14.79
CA VAL A 662 -15.99 -2.47 -15.62
C VAL A 662 -16.06 -3.93 -15.17
N MET A 663 -14.93 -4.59 -14.88
CA MET A 663 -14.93 -5.98 -14.41
C MET A 663 -15.73 -6.18 -13.11
N PRO A 664 -15.60 -5.33 -12.08
CA PRO A 664 -16.47 -5.38 -10.90
C PRO A 664 -17.97 -5.22 -11.20
N ILE A 665 -18.34 -4.34 -12.14
CA ILE A 665 -19.74 -4.15 -12.57
C ILE A 665 -20.28 -5.44 -13.20
N ILE A 666 -19.52 -6.07 -14.10
CA ILE A 666 -19.92 -7.32 -14.75
C ILE A 666 -19.96 -8.47 -13.74
N LEU A 667 -18.96 -8.57 -12.85
CA LEU A 667 -18.90 -9.59 -11.79
C LEU A 667 -20.14 -9.55 -10.90
N ALA A 668 -20.59 -8.37 -10.51
CA ALA A 668 -21.78 -8.18 -9.68
C ALA A 668 -23.08 -8.64 -10.38
N GLN A 669 -23.09 -8.76 -11.72
CA GLN A 669 -24.24 -9.25 -12.49
C GLN A 669 -24.26 -10.76 -12.71
N LEU A 670 -23.17 -11.48 -12.42
CA LEU A 670 -23.16 -12.94 -12.52
C LEU A 670 -24.10 -13.57 -11.49
N PRO A 671 -24.66 -14.78 -11.77
CA PRO A 671 -25.45 -15.53 -10.80
C PRO A 671 -24.63 -15.80 -9.52
N ASP A 672 -25.30 -15.86 -8.36
CA ASP A 672 -24.63 -16.00 -7.07
C ASP A 672 -23.87 -17.31 -6.93
N ASP A 673 -24.44 -18.40 -7.43
CA ASP A 673 -23.81 -19.72 -7.45
C ASP A 673 -22.53 -19.76 -8.29
N LEU A 674 -22.50 -19.04 -9.42
CA LEU A 674 -21.28 -18.88 -10.22
C LEU A 674 -20.26 -17.95 -9.52
N GLN A 675 -20.70 -16.84 -8.93
CA GLN A 675 -19.80 -15.94 -8.21
C GLN A 675 -19.09 -16.64 -7.03
N ALA A 676 -19.78 -17.56 -6.36
CA ALA A 676 -19.26 -18.28 -5.20
C ALA A 676 -18.06 -19.17 -5.56
N VAL A 677 -18.03 -19.71 -6.77
CA VAL A 677 -16.99 -20.67 -7.22
C VAL A 677 -15.84 -20.04 -8.01
N LEU A 678 -15.90 -18.73 -8.31
CA LEU A 678 -14.89 -18.06 -9.10
C LEU A 678 -13.54 -17.98 -8.35
N ALA A 679 -12.51 -18.54 -8.95
CA ALA A 679 -11.15 -18.41 -8.48
C ALA A 679 -10.61 -16.99 -8.69
N THR A 680 -9.90 -16.46 -7.70
CA THR A 680 -9.05 -15.27 -7.88
C THR A 680 -7.70 -15.71 -8.39
N VAL A 681 -7.33 -15.27 -9.60
CA VAL A 681 -6.11 -15.72 -10.27
C VAL A 681 -5.15 -14.56 -10.58
N LYS A 682 -3.86 -14.87 -10.66
CA LYS A 682 -2.81 -13.93 -11.03
C LYS A 682 -2.81 -13.70 -12.53
N ILE A 683 -3.17 -12.51 -12.96
CA ILE A 683 -3.22 -12.09 -14.37
C ILE A 683 -1.99 -11.25 -14.70
N LYS A 684 -1.18 -11.73 -15.63
CA LYS A 684 0.02 -11.04 -16.11
C LYS A 684 -0.32 -10.13 -17.30
N GLY A 685 0.29 -8.95 -17.36
CA GLY A 685 0.16 -7.99 -18.46
C GLY A 685 1.27 -6.96 -18.46
N CYS A 686 1.61 -6.42 -19.63
CA CYS A 686 2.56 -5.30 -19.75
C CYS A 686 1.99 -3.99 -19.21
N ASN A 687 2.90 -3.12 -18.74
CA ASN A 687 2.57 -1.81 -18.15
C ASN A 687 2.17 -0.73 -19.18
N GLY A 688 2.14 -1.07 -20.46
CA GLY A 688 1.81 -0.17 -21.57
C GLY A 688 2.96 0.73 -22.04
N GLY A 689 2.73 1.50 -23.08
CA GLY A 689 3.72 2.39 -23.71
C GLY A 689 4.98 1.63 -24.18
N SER A 690 6.14 2.14 -23.79
CA SER A 690 7.44 1.53 -24.06
C SER A 690 7.96 0.60 -22.95
N SER A 691 7.19 0.40 -21.88
CA SER A 691 7.59 -0.43 -20.74
C SER A 691 7.61 -1.93 -21.12
N SER A 692 8.70 -2.62 -20.79
CA SER A 692 8.83 -4.08 -20.87
C SER A 692 8.41 -4.78 -19.57
N THR A 693 8.08 -4.03 -18.52
CA THR A 693 7.72 -4.57 -17.23
C THR A 693 6.42 -5.34 -17.31
N ILE A 694 6.42 -6.59 -16.83
CA ILE A 694 5.23 -7.40 -16.63
C ILE A 694 4.71 -7.14 -15.22
N ASN A 695 3.50 -6.63 -15.13
CA ASN A 695 2.76 -6.51 -13.90
C ASN A 695 1.84 -7.70 -13.68
N THR A 696 1.53 -7.98 -12.43
CA THR A 696 0.59 -9.03 -12.05
C THR A 696 -0.55 -8.41 -11.25
N SER A 697 -1.78 -8.70 -11.63
CA SER A 697 -2.99 -8.38 -10.86
C SER A 697 -3.65 -9.66 -10.33
N GLN A 698 -4.52 -9.51 -9.35
CA GLN A 698 -5.37 -10.58 -8.85
C GLN A 698 -6.80 -10.28 -9.30
N ASP A 699 -7.37 -11.15 -10.14
CA ASP A 699 -8.66 -10.90 -10.79
C ASP A 699 -9.54 -12.15 -10.76
N LYS A 700 -10.84 -11.99 -10.51
CA LYS A 700 -11.89 -13.03 -10.73
C LYS A 700 -12.43 -12.99 -12.15
N LEU A 701 -12.49 -11.79 -12.76
CA LEU A 701 -12.87 -11.55 -14.16
C LEU A 701 -11.78 -10.76 -14.85
N PHE A 702 -11.42 -11.14 -16.06
CA PHE A 702 -10.38 -10.49 -16.85
C PHE A 702 -10.64 -10.59 -18.35
N LEU A 703 -10.14 -9.64 -19.14
CA LEU A 703 -10.11 -9.80 -20.60
C LEU A 703 -8.95 -10.71 -20.98
N PRO A 704 -9.09 -11.52 -22.06
CA PRO A 704 -7.96 -12.27 -22.59
C PRO A 704 -6.89 -11.36 -23.15
N ALA A 705 -5.64 -11.81 -23.11
CA ALA A 705 -4.52 -11.20 -23.82
C ALA A 705 -4.49 -11.64 -25.29
N GLU A 706 -3.68 -10.94 -26.10
CA GLU A 706 -3.45 -11.36 -27.48
C GLU A 706 -2.95 -12.81 -27.57
N ARG A 707 -1.99 -13.22 -26.73
CA ARG A 707 -1.44 -14.57 -26.68
C ARG A 707 -2.46 -15.65 -26.38
N GLU A 708 -3.44 -15.36 -25.54
CA GLU A 708 -4.44 -16.34 -25.15
C GLU A 708 -5.44 -16.65 -26.28
N ILE A 709 -5.57 -15.75 -27.25
CA ILE A 709 -6.47 -15.84 -28.41
C ILE A 709 -5.75 -16.21 -29.71
N PHE A 710 -4.52 -15.71 -29.92
CA PHE A 710 -3.79 -15.85 -31.19
C PHE A 710 -2.54 -16.70 -31.06
N ALA A 711 -2.18 -17.40 -32.13
CA ALA A 711 -0.97 -18.24 -32.21
C ALA A 711 0.30 -17.42 -32.49
N SER A 712 0.18 -16.21 -33.05
CA SER A 712 1.31 -15.33 -33.41
C SER A 712 1.16 -13.95 -32.78
N ASN A 713 2.27 -13.40 -32.30
CA ASN A 713 2.35 -12.04 -31.78
C ASN A 713 2.28 -11.03 -32.92
N THR A 714 1.32 -10.11 -32.86
CA THR A 714 1.17 -9.04 -33.85
C THR A 714 1.39 -7.65 -33.25
N TYR A 715 0.81 -7.39 -32.09
CA TYR A 715 0.79 -6.05 -31.48
C TYR A 715 1.26 -5.99 -30.05
N SER A 716 1.14 -7.07 -29.27
CA SER A 716 1.58 -7.09 -27.88
C SER A 716 3.12 -7.16 -27.76
N ARG A 717 3.63 -6.88 -26.58
CA ARG A 717 5.06 -7.03 -26.30
C ARG A 717 5.50 -8.48 -26.24
N THR A 718 6.73 -8.73 -26.66
CA THR A 718 7.34 -10.07 -26.60
C THR A 718 7.40 -10.60 -25.17
N GLU A 719 7.64 -9.76 -24.20
CA GLU A 719 7.69 -10.14 -22.79
C GLU A 719 6.32 -10.60 -22.27
N GLU A 720 5.24 -9.91 -22.64
CA GLU A 720 3.86 -10.36 -22.32
C GLU A 720 3.54 -11.66 -23.05
N TRP A 721 3.87 -11.71 -24.33
CA TRP A 721 3.65 -12.89 -25.17
C TRP A 721 4.33 -14.14 -24.59
N SER A 722 5.58 -14.03 -24.16
CA SER A 722 6.37 -15.15 -23.63
C SER A 722 5.92 -15.58 -22.23
N ALA A 723 5.27 -14.69 -21.47
CA ALA A 723 4.79 -14.95 -20.12
C ALA A 723 3.44 -15.67 -20.06
N LEU A 724 2.77 -15.87 -21.22
CA LEU A 724 1.41 -16.38 -21.33
C LEU A 724 1.36 -17.61 -22.25
N LYS A 725 0.25 -18.38 -22.12
CA LYS A 725 -0.06 -19.54 -22.97
C LYS A 725 -1.36 -19.26 -23.76
N GLN A 726 -1.51 -19.89 -24.94
CA GLN A 726 -2.76 -19.84 -25.69
C GLN A 726 -3.80 -20.76 -25.05
N TRP A 727 -5.07 -20.35 -25.01
CA TRP A 727 -6.16 -21.19 -24.53
C TRP A 727 -6.44 -22.32 -25.54
N GLN A 728 -6.73 -23.53 -25.03
CA GLN A 728 -6.90 -24.74 -25.85
C GLN A 728 -7.91 -24.57 -26.98
N TYR A 729 -9.07 -23.95 -26.71
CA TYR A 729 -10.10 -23.70 -27.72
C TYR A 729 -9.57 -22.96 -28.94
N TYR A 730 -8.74 -21.93 -28.72
CA TYR A 730 -8.14 -21.14 -29.78
C TYR A 730 -6.86 -21.76 -30.36
N ALA A 731 -6.20 -22.62 -29.61
CA ALA A 731 -5.06 -23.39 -30.10
C ALA A 731 -5.48 -24.54 -31.01
N ASN A 732 -6.59 -25.22 -30.68
CA ASN A 732 -7.12 -26.36 -31.39
C ASN A 732 -7.85 -25.98 -32.70
N ASN A 733 -8.20 -24.67 -32.86
CA ASN A 733 -8.91 -24.20 -34.04
C ASN A 733 -8.38 -22.82 -34.47
N SER A 734 -7.74 -22.76 -35.64
CA SER A 734 -7.14 -21.55 -36.18
C SER A 734 -8.10 -20.67 -36.99
N ALA A 735 -9.34 -21.11 -37.26
CA ALA A 735 -10.31 -20.37 -38.04
C ALA A 735 -10.62 -18.98 -37.45
N ALA A 736 -10.63 -17.96 -38.25
CA ALA A 736 -10.94 -16.59 -37.80
C ALA A 736 -12.36 -16.49 -37.20
N SER A 737 -13.30 -17.30 -37.70
CA SER A 737 -14.71 -17.30 -37.27
C SER A 737 -14.92 -17.59 -35.79
N ILE A 738 -14.03 -18.39 -35.15
CA ILE A 738 -14.18 -18.69 -33.71
C ILE A 738 -13.84 -17.50 -32.80
N ARG A 739 -13.17 -16.49 -33.33
CA ARG A 739 -12.81 -15.26 -32.62
C ARG A 739 -13.84 -14.15 -32.82
N ILE A 740 -14.80 -14.35 -33.73
CA ILE A 740 -15.87 -13.37 -33.99
C ILE A 740 -16.90 -13.46 -32.88
N LYS A 741 -17.01 -12.40 -32.09
CA LYS A 741 -18.05 -12.29 -31.07
C LYS A 741 -19.14 -11.33 -31.50
N LYS A 742 -20.36 -11.59 -31.04
CA LYS A 742 -21.54 -10.85 -31.44
C LYS A 742 -22.14 -10.06 -30.27
N LEU A 743 -22.63 -8.86 -30.57
CA LEU A 743 -23.48 -8.08 -29.69
C LEU A 743 -24.88 -8.03 -30.30
N SER A 744 -25.87 -8.58 -29.60
CA SER A 744 -27.24 -8.68 -30.11
C SER A 744 -27.33 -9.28 -31.54
N GLY A 745 -26.58 -10.37 -31.77
CA GLY A 745 -26.53 -11.09 -33.04
C GLY A 745 -25.60 -10.51 -34.11
N THR A 746 -25.06 -9.30 -33.93
CA THR A 746 -24.19 -8.62 -34.90
C THR A 746 -22.73 -8.74 -34.52
N ALA A 747 -21.87 -9.16 -35.47
CA ALA A 747 -20.42 -9.22 -35.28
C ALA A 747 -19.89 -7.84 -34.87
N THR A 748 -19.20 -7.76 -33.77
CA THR A 748 -18.77 -6.50 -33.16
C THR A 748 -17.31 -6.61 -32.73
N VAL A 749 -16.58 -5.52 -32.87
CA VAL A 749 -15.19 -5.39 -32.37
C VAL A 749 -15.18 -5.52 -30.85
N TRP A 750 -14.19 -6.24 -30.28
CA TRP A 750 -14.10 -6.43 -28.84
C TRP A 750 -12.66 -6.39 -28.30
N TRP A 751 -12.50 -5.94 -27.06
CA TRP A 751 -11.23 -5.67 -26.43
C TRP A 751 -10.46 -6.92 -25.97
N LEU A 752 -9.14 -6.85 -26.11
CA LEU A 752 -8.17 -7.67 -25.39
C LEU A 752 -7.45 -6.80 -24.34
N ARG A 753 -6.87 -7.43 -23.32
CA ARG A 753 -6.17 -6.69 -22.25
C ARG A 753 -4.78 -6.19 -22.62
N SER A 754 -4.17 -6.73 -23.68
CA SER A 754 -2.80 -6.40 -24.09
C SER A 754 -2.70 -4.95 -24.59
N PRO A 755 -1.81 -4.12 -23.99
CA PRO A 755 -1.49 -2.82 -24.57
C PRO A 755 -0.61 -3.01 -25.82
N ARG A 756 -0.76 -2.14 -26.84
CA ARG A 756 0.09 -2.17 -28.04
C ARG A 756 1.53 -1.84 -27.70
N SER A 757 2.46 -2.67 -28.15
CA SER A 757 3.90 -2.44 -28.04
C SER A 757 4.34 -1.12 -28.68
N GLY A 758 5.12 -0.31 -27.96
CA GLY A 758 5.74 0.92 -28.49
C GLY A 758 4.79 2.13 -28.63
N TYR A 759 3.52 2.01 -28.25
CA TYR A 759 2.54 3.10 -28.36
C TYR A 759 1.81 3.27 -27.01
N SER A 760 1.64 4.50 -26.58
CA SER A 760 1.05 4.83 -25.24
C SER A 760 -0.47 4.99 -25.24
N THR A 761 -1.14 4.79 -26.38
CA THR A 761 -2.55 5.15 -26.56
C THR A 761 -3.48 4.01 -26.98
N TYR A 762 -2.92 2.86 -27.40
CA TYR A 762 -3.69 1.77 -28.01
C TYR A 762 -3.71 0.52 -27.14
N PHE A 763 -4.85 -0.18 -27.17
CA PHE A 763 -4.98 -1.57 -26.74
C PHE A 763 -5.25 -2.46 -27.96
N VAL A 764 -4.92 -3.75 -27.83
CA VAL A 764 -5.22 -4.78 -28.81
C VAL A 764 -6.71 -5.15 -28.74
N LEU A 765 -7.27 -5.53 -29.86
CA LEU A 765 -8.67 -5.95 -29.97
C LEU A 765 -8.83 -7.01 -31.07
N VAL A 766 -9.99 -7.64 -31.09
CA VAL A 766 -10.41 -8.52 -32.19
C VAL A 766 -11.42 -7.79 -33.07
N TYR A 767 -11.16 -7.73 -34.35
CA TYR A 767 -12.04 -7.09 -35.34
C TYR A 767 -13.24 -7.97 -35.71
N THR A 768 -14.23 -7.41 -36.39
CA THR A 768 -15.47 -8.12 -36.82
C THR A 768 -15.22 -9.32 -37.74
N SER A 769 -14.05 -9.37 -38.39
CA SER A 769 -13.59 -10.51 -39.21
C SER A 769 -12.88 -11.62 -38.41
N GLY A 770 -12.70 -11.44 -37.07
CA GLY A 770 -11.88 -12.33 -36.25
C GLY A 770 -10.38 -12.08 -36.35
N ALA A 771 -9.94 -11.02 -37.05
CA ALA A 771 -8.54 -10.63 -37.14
C ALA A 771 -8.12 -9.81 -35.90
N VAL A 772 -6.83 -9.90 -35.50
CA VAL A 772 -6.25 -9.03 -34.49
C VAL A 772 -6.13 -7.60 -35.05
N SER A 773 -6.40 -6.60 -34.21
CA SER A 773 -6.30 -5.18 -34.56
C SER A 773 -6.02 -4.36 -33.30
N ILE A 774 -6.02 -3.04 -33.43
CA ILE A 774 -5.76 -2.10 -32.34
C ILE A 774 -6.75 -0.93 -32.40
N SER A 775 -6.97 -0.29 -31.25
CA SER A 775 -7.71 0.98 -31.21
C SER A 775 -7.30 1.83 -30.00
N TYR A 776 -7.62 3.13 -30.07
CA TYR A 776 -7.42 4.04 -28.96
C TYR A 776 -8.21 3.60 -27.73
N ALA A 777 -7.59 3.70 -26.57
CA ALA A 777 -8.12 3.23 -25.28
C ALA A 777 -9.48 3.82 -24.93
N TYR A 778 -9.83 5.01 -25.39
CA TYR A 778 -11.07 5.72 -25.09
C TYR A 778 -12.28 5.36 -25.96
N TYR A 779 -12.10 4.56 -26.99
CA TYR A 779 -13.24 4.07 -27.78
C TYR A 779 -13.98 2.95 -27.04
N SER A 780 -15.30 2.91 -27.20
CA SER A 780 -16.15 1.89 -26.58
C SER A 780 -16.39 0.73 -27.54
N TYR A 781 -15.86 -0.45 -27.18
CA TYR A 781 -16.06 -1.70 -27.92
C TYR A 781 -16.64 -2.79 -27.03
N GLY A 782 -16.89 -3.93 -27.61
CA GLY A 782 -17.44 -5.10 -26.91
C GLY A 782 -16.50 -5.65 -25.85
N VAL A 783 -17.07 -6.30 -24.87
CA VAL A 783 -16.38 -6.88 -23.72
C VAL A 783 -16.78 -8.34 -23.59
N ALA A 784 -15.81 -9.26 -23.61
CA ALA A 784 -16.00 -10.68 -23.43
C ALA A 784 -15.02 -11.24 -22.38
N PRO A 785 -15.33 -11.10 -21.09
CA PRO A 785 -14.44 -11.53 -20.03
C PRO A 785 -14.20 -13.04 -20.02
N GLY A 786 -13.02 -13.43 -19.56
CA GLY A 786 -12.73 -14.76 -19.06
C GLY A 786 -12.74 -14.81 -17.54
N PHE A 787 -12.88 -16.00 -16.99
CA PHE A 787 -12.79 -16.29 -15.57
C PHE A 787 -12.39 -17.74 -15.33
N CYS A 788 -11.87 -18.03 -14.15
CA CYS A 788 -11.48 -19.38 -13.73
C CYS A 788 -12.38 -19.90 -12.60
N ILE A 789 -12.49 -21.19 -12.54
CA ILE A 789 -13.05 -21.94 -11.40
C ILE A 789 -11.91 -22.67 -10.70
#